data_abf87b58b71e84dc84f357facbc3ffec
#
_entry.id   abf87b58b71e84dc84f357facbc3ffec
#
_cell.length_a   1.000
_cell.length_b   1.000
_cell.length_c   1.000
_cell.angle_alpha   90.00
_cell.angle_beta   90.00
_cell.angle_gamma   90.00
#
_symmetry.space_group_name_H-M   'P 1'
#
loop_
_entity.id
_entity.type
_entity.pdbx_description
1 polymer ?
#
loop_
_entity_poly.entity_id
_entity_poly.type
_entity_poly.pdbx_seq_one_letter_code
_entity_poly.pdbx_strand_id
1 'polypeptide(L)'
;MKCLFGKLLIIILAILPIWSCTESIDTSARYVFTSDCVMTYLEKHKAYNAYVELLKVTPISSRSKSTVGQLLSARGHYTVFAPTDEAIDEYLQKLCEEEPDLLSEPSWDAFANEHKRDSIRRVIVWNSIIDSGDHEDALTVNDFPQETGNEFPLSNMNERKLSIRYEGVDTIYINNTSPVSLTERDILATNGVIHQVSQVIAPKDITASMYLQDILDNEKEGFLMMAKLVQACGLMDTLSKIRDEVYENLYLRGIIPDKDPNSTYIDGHFPNGDNWTPRHRLYGFTIFAETDNFWREQGLDPTTPSSTLLPQLMQWIVENHMYSDNDIFVTDENYSNEENLLYQWTTYHILPFRASSDRLVFHRNEFGYNANNPLRYTIPMYELYTTMGKRRLLKIYESKESNGIYLNRFANLDKERNSILHELSCDADKVGCFVDRDPQKAVLTDIINCCIYPIDAPLSYNDKVRDCMAKQRLRFDGMTLFPEAMSSDIRLKMSSDEKNQDVFILPTHIYNYFENMQMNDRTSFIYLNAYGYNWCNLHSDEMKAKGRFEITIKLPPVPRRTTYEFRYKVLPNGDRGIQQFYFGDNPRSLPAAGIPVNLTKGIGSMNVGYEPDTGDDDYDSEVDKRLRNNGVMKGAKSVCADGTASDIERNRNSNLRYIIVRQTMDPDKTYYMKVKSVLDSEDKEFYMDYLEYCPKEVYDNPETPEDVW
;
A
#
# COMPACT_ATOMS: atom_id res chain seq x y z
N MET A 1 -20.55 -75.56 32.08
CA MET A 1 -20.98 -74.77 30.92
C MET A 1 -20.38 -73.38 30.81
N LYS A 2 -20.02 -72.69 31.88
CA LYS A 2 -19.40 -71.32 31.79
C LYS A 2 -17.94 -71.26 31.28
N CYS A 3 -17.20 -72.41 31.38
CA CYS A 3 -15.78 -72.42 30.96
C CYS A 3 -15.60 -72.73 29.46
N LEU A 4 -16.61 -73.34 28.81
CA LEU A 4 -16.58 -73.67 27.38
C LEU A 4 -16.94 -72.47 26.50
N PHE A 5 -17.82 -71.56 26.97
CA PHE A 5 -18.21 -70.34 26.25
C PHE A 5 -17.09 -69.30 26.21
N GLY A 6 -16.26 -69.20 27.27
CA GLY A 6 -15.14 -68.26 27.31
C GLY A 6 -14.03 -68.64 26.33
N LYS A 7 -13.77 -69.95 26.14
CA LYS A 7 -12.78 -70.44 25.18
C LYS A 7 -13.23 -70.33 23.73
N LEU A 8 -14.54 -70.47 23.47
CA LEU A 8 -15.12 -70.27 22.13
C LEU A 8 -15.10 -68.81 21.71
N LEU A 9 -15.36 -67.88 22.66
CA LEU A 9 -15.29 -66.45 22.42
C LEU A 9 -13.88 -65.95 22.11
N ILE A 10 -12.86 -66.49 22.77
CA ILE A 10 -11.46 -66.18 22.53
C ILE A 10 -10.99 -66.71 21.17
N ILE A 11 -11.47 -67.88 20.74
CA ILE A 11 -11.18 -68.44 19.42
C ILE A 11 -11.85 -67.63 18.30
N ILE A 12 -13.06 -67.11 18.49
CA ILE A 12 -13.77 -66.24 17.53
C ILE A 12 -13.10 -64.88 17.44
N LEU A 13 -12.59 -64.30 18.56
CA LEU A 13 -11.84 -63.03 18.54
C LEU A 13 -10.45 -63.19 17.95
N ALA A 14 -9.83 -64.36 17.95
CA ALA A 14 -8.52 -64.64 17.36
C ALA A 14 -8.58 -64.89 15.84
N ILE A 15 -9.75 -65.14 15.27
CA ILE A 15 -9.96 -65.37 13.82
C ILE A 15 -10.38 -64.11 13.07
N LEU A 16 -10.79 -63.03 13.79
CA LEU A 16 -11.22 -61.75 13.20
C LEU A 16 -10.11 -60.88 12.61
N PRO A 17 -8.81 -61.03 12.96
CA PRO A 17 -7.78 -60.17 12.32
C PRO A 17 -7.19 -60.70 11.01
N ILE A 18 -7.71 -61.80 10.43
CA ILE A 18 -7.11 -62.37 9.19
C ILE A 18 -7.87 -61.95 7.92
N TRP A 19 -8.95 -61.19 8.05
CA TRP A 19 -9.47 -60.42 6.96
C TRP A 19 -8.98 -58.98 7.07
N SER A 20 -7.68 -58.79 7.03
CA SER A 20 -7.09 -57.59 6.51
C SER A 20 -7.54 -57.48 5.05
N CYS A 21 -8.39 -56.57 4.74
CA CYS A 21 -8.57 -56.11 3.36
C CYS A 21 -7.18 -55.77 2.84
N THR A 22 -6.59 -56.65 2.06
CA THR A 22 -5.66 -56.23 1.03
C THR A 22 -6.53 -55.52 0.00
N GLU A 23 -6.86 -54.23 0.24
CA GLU A 23 -7.14 -53.36 -0.87
C GLU A 23 -5.89 -53.40 -1.72
N SER A 24 -5.95 -54.14 -2.79
CA SER A 24 -5.05 -53.94 -3.88
C SER A 24 -5.28 -52.52 -4.30
N ILE A 25 -4.32 -51.64 -4.01
CA ILE A 25 -4.30 -50.28 -4.59
C ILE A 25 -4.38 -50.53 -6.07
N ASP A 26 -5.54 -50.23 -6.66
CA ASP A 26 -5.73 -50.33 -8.09
C ASP A 26 -4.80 -49.27 -8.72
N THR A 27 -3.61 -49.71 -9.08
CA THR A 27 -2.63 -48.85 -9.77
C THR A 27 -3.04 -48.55 -11.21
N SER A 28 -4.16 -49.11 -11.72
CA SER A 28 -4.74 -48.77 -13.01
C SER A 28 -5.53 -47.45 -12.96
N ALA A 29 -5.93 -46.98 -11.76
CA ALA A 29 -6.52 -45.67 -11.51
C ALA A 29 -5.46 -44.66 -11.02
N ARG A 30 -4.19 -44.82 -11.32
CA ARG A 30 -3.30 -43.66 -11.30
C ARG A 30 -3.86 -42.66 -12.27
N TYR A 31 -4.31 -41.55 -11.71
CA TYR A 31 -4.58 -40.34 -12.52
C TYR A 31 -3.28 -40.03 -13.28
N VAL A 32 -3.19 -40.52 -14.49
CA VAL A 32 -2.23 -40.05 -15.46
C VAL A 32 -2.79 -38.66 -15.79
N PHE A 33 -2.20 -37.62 -15.25
CA PHE A 33 -2.48 -36.28 -15.72
C PHE A 33 -2.27 -36.30 -17.22
N THR A 34 -3.36 -36.17 -17.99
CA THR A 34 -3.33 -36.13 -19.45
C THR A 34 -2.87 -34.78 -19.97
N SER A 35 -2.74 -33.79 -19.07
CA SER A 35 -2.28 -32.43 -19.35
C SER A 35 -0.86 -32.25 -18.84
N ASP A 36 -0.06 -31.51 -19.57
CA ASP A 36 1.33 -31.19 -19.23
C ASP A 36 1.40 -30.18 -18.06
N CYS A 37 2.41 -30.29 -17.22
CA CYS A 37 2.78 -29.20 -16.33
C CYS A 37 3.50 -28.10 -17.15
N VAL A 38 3.65 -26.91 -16.58
CA VAL A 38 4.31 -25.77 -17.24
C VAL A 38 5.65 -26.16 -17.86
N MET A 39 6.53 -26.79 -17.08
CA MET A 39 7.86 -27.19 -17.56
C MET A 39 7.77 -28.18 -18.72
N THR A 40 6.92 -29.22 -18.61
CA THR A 40 6.76 -30.23 -19.66
C THR A 40 6.19 -29.65 -20.94
N TYR A 41 5.26 -28.66 -20.82
CA TYR A 41 4.75 -27.95 -21.99
C TYR A 41 5.86 -27.19 -22.71
N LEU A 42 6.66 -26.42 -21.97
CA LEU A 42 7.77 -25.63 -22.54
C LEU A 42 8.81 -26.53 -23.21
N GLU A 43 9.16 -27.68 -22.61
CA GLU A 43 10.12 -28.65 -23.17
C GLU A 43 9.64 -29.30 -24.48
N LYS A 44 8.33 -29.42 -24.67
CA LYS A 44 7.76 -29.99 -25.91
C LYS A 44 7.69 -28.99 -27.07
N HIS A 45 7.76 -27.71 -26.78
CA HIS A 45 7.58 -26.65 -27.78
C HIS A 45 8.92 -25.98 -28.08
N LYS A 46 9.41 -26.17 -29.31
CA LYS A 46 10.73 -25.71 -29.74
C LYS A 46 10.95 -24.20 -29.66
N ALA A 47 9.89 -23.42 -29.64
CA ALA A 47 9.96 -21.98 -29.53
C ALA A 47 10.53 -21.46 -28.18
N TYR A 48 10.71 -22.36 -27.21
CA TYR A 48 11.16 -22.00 -25.84
C TYR A 48 12.44 -22.71 -25.41
N ASN A 49 13.24 -23.26 -26.34
CA ASN A 49 14.46 -24.03 -25.98
C ASN A 49 15.44 -23.20 -25.16
N ALA A 50 15.73 -21.98 -25.56
CA ALA A 50 16.62 -21.07 -24.84
C ALA A 50 16.07 -20.76 -23.44
N TYR A 51 14.78 -20.52 -23.31
CA TYR A 51 14.14 -20.25 -22.01
C TYR A 51 14.16 -21.49 -21.11
N VAL A 52 13.88 -22.67 -21.62
CA VAL A 52 13.98 -23.96 -20.92
C VAL A 52 15.37 -24.17 -20.36
N GLU A 53 16.43 -23.89 -21.12
CA GLU A 53 17.80 -23.98 -20.61
C GLU A 53 18.06 -22.98 -19.46
N LEU A 54 17.53 -21.75 -19.53
CA LEU A 54 17.62 -20.81 -18.42
C LEU A 54 16.88 -21.33 -17.16
N LEU A 55 15.68 -21.90 -17.31
CA LEU A 55 14.91 -22.48 -16.21
C LEU A 55 15.65 -23.62 -15.50
N LYS A 56 16.38 -24.45 -16.26
CA LYS A 56 17.14 -25.58 -15.71
C LYS A 56 18.34 -25.17 -14.89
N VAL A 57 18.96 -24.04 -15.18
CA VAL A 57 20.16 -23.57 -14.47
C VAL A 57 19.89 -22.53 -13.40
N THR A 58 18.74 -21.87 -13.45
CA THR A 58 18.41 -20.78 -12.51
C THR A 58 17.89 -21.34 -11.18
N PRO A 59 18.51 -21.03 -10.04
CA PRO A 59 18.04 -21.46 -8.73
C PRO A 59 16.75 -20.73 -8.32
N ILE A 60 15.90 -21.36 -7.51
CA ILE A 60 14.65 -20.76 -6.98
C ILE A 60 14.96 -19.58 -6.05
N SER A 61 16.04 -19.67 -5.30
CA SER A 61 16.52 -18.60 -4.40
C SER A 61 18.02 -18.69 -4.24
N SER A 62 18.63 -17.66 -3.69
CA SER A 62 20.08 -17.62 -3.42
C SER A 62 20.57 -18.73 -2.47
N ARG A 63 19.68 -19.40 -1.77
CA ARG A 63 19.98 -20.48 -0.79
C ARG A 63 19.54 -21.86 -1.27
N SER A 64 18.73 -21.92 -2.33
CA SER A 64 18.19 -23.17 -2.84
C SER A 64 19.14 -23.84 -3.82
N LYS A 65 19.23 -25.17 -3.72
CA LYS A 65 19.87 -25.99 -4.75
C LYS A 65 18.90 -26.42 -5.85
N SER A 66 17.59 -26.24 -5.61
CA SER A 66 16.55 -26.54 -6.59
C SER A 66 16.46 -25.42 -7.62
N THR A 67 16.20 -25.80 -8.86
CA THR A 67 16.06 -24.87 -9.99
C THR A 67 14.60 -24.49 -10.23
N VAL A 68 14.40 -23.39 -10.94
CA VAL A 68 13.06 -22.94 -11.34
C VAL A 68 12.38 -23.96 -12.27
N GLY A 69 13.13 -24.66 -13.12
CA GLY A 69 12.59 -25.77 -13.91
C GLY A 69 12.04 -26.91 -13.05
N GLN A 70 12.69 -27.23 -11.91
CA GLN A 70 12.15 -28.18 -10.95
C GLN A 70 10.90 -27.65 -10.22
N LEU A 71 10.85 -26.35 -9.92
CA LEU A 71 9.69 -25.71 -9.34
C LEU A 71 8.48 -25.80 -10.30
N LEU A 72 8.66 -25.44 -11.57
CA LEU A 72 7.61 -25.49 -12.59
C LEU A 72 7.20 -26.91 -12.99
N SER A 73 7.95 -27.94 -12.56
CA SER A 73 7.57 -29.35 -12.69
C SER A 73 6.76 -29.83 -11.48
N ALA A 74 6.74 -29.10 -10.39
CA ALA A 74 6.03 -29.42 -9.15
C ALA A 74 4.59 -28.87 -9.17
N ARG A 75 3.81 -29.24 -8.15
CA ARG A 75 2.48 -28.67 -7.94
C ARG A 75 2.62 -27.19 -7.55
N GLY A 76 1.73 -26.36 -8.06
CA GLY A 76 1.67 -24.92 -7.78
C GLY A 76 0.68 -24.22 -8.71
N HIS A 77 0.61 -22.90 -8.63
CA HIS A 77 -0.22 -22.05 -9.47
C HIS A 77 0.64 -20.93 -10.08
N TYR A 78 1.29 -21.26 -11.20
CA TYR A 78 2.26 -20.37 -11.84
C TYR A 78 1.65 -19.63 -13.04
N THR A 79 1.83 -18.31 -13.07
CA THR A 79 1.62 -17.52 -14.30
C THR A 79 2.98 -17.27 -14.93
N VAL A 80 3.19 -17.77 -16.13
CA VAL A 80 4.49 -17.71 -16.80
C VAL A 80 4.39 -16.91 -18.09
N PHE A 81 5.11 -15.81 -18.16
CA PHE A 81 5.32 -15.02 -19.37
C PHE A 81 6.56 -15.55 -20.10
N ALA A 82 6.38 -16.55 -20.94
CA ALA A 82 7.47 -17.30 -21.57
C ALA A 82 8.01 -16.54 -22.80
N PRO A 83 9.28 -16.05 -22.75
CA PRO A 83 9.92 -15.47 -23.93
C PRO A 83 10.27 -16.55 -24.96
N THR A 84 10.12 -16.23 -26.23
CA THR A 84 10.58 -17.11 -27.33
C THR A 84 12.10 -17.12 -27.44
N ASP A 85 12.65 -18.10 -28.19
CA ASP A 85 14.07 -18.16 -28.49
C ASP A 85 14.53 -16.87 -29.18
N GLU A 86 13.74 -16.35 -30.13
CA GLU A 86 14.01 -15.08 -30.82
C GLU A 86 14.04 -13.89 -29.85
N ALA A 87 13.14 -13.86 -28.87
CA ALA A 87 13.09 -12.79 -27.86
C ALA A 87 14.36 -12.78 -26.99
N ILE A 88 14.92 -13.95 -26.70
CA ILE A 88 16.17 -14.07 -25.93
C ILE A 88 17.37 -13.68 -26.80
N ASP A 89 17.37 -14.10 -28.05
CA ASP A 89 18.45 -13.76 -28.99
C ASP A 89 18.51 -12.24 -29.26
N GLU A 90 17.35 -11.59 -29.49
CA GLU A 90 17.24 -10.14 -29.64
C GLU A 90 17.73 -9.40 -28.37
N TYR A 91 17.40 -9.92 -27.19
CA TYR A 91 17.87 -9.34 -25.93
C TYR A 91 19.41 -9.41 -25.83
N LEU A 92 20.01 -10.56 -26.13
CA LEU A 92 21.46 -10.73 -26.11
C LEU A 92 22.17 -9.86 -27.16
N GLN A 93 21.58 -9.74 -28.34
CA GLN A 93 22.12 -8.87 -29.39
C GLN A 93 22.12 -7.40 -28.94
N LYS A 94 21.00 -6.94 -28.41
CA LYS A 94 20.88 -5.58 -27.87
C LYS A 94 21.87 -5.32 -26.72
N LEU A 95 22.01 -6.26 -25.79
CA LEU A 95 22.96 -6.16 -24.71
C LEU A 95 24.42 -6.08 -25.20
N CYS A 96 24.76 -6.87 -26.24
CA CYS A 96 26.07 -6.83 -26.86
C CYS A 96 26.37 -5.48 -27.54
N GLU A 97 25.36 -4.86 -28.13
CA GLU A 97 25.48 -3.53 -28.77
C GLU A 97 25.60 -2.40 -27.73
N GLU A 98 24.85 -2.49 -26.63
CA GLU A 98 24.84 -1.49 -25.56
C GLU A 98 26.03 -1.60 -24.59
N GLU A 99 26.45 -2.82 -24.26
CA GLU A 99 27.54 -3.10 -23.29
C GLU A 99 28.57 -4.09 -23.87
N PRO A 100 29.34 -3.70 -24.91
CA PRO A 100 30.31 -4.59 -25.56
C PRO A 100 31.42 -5.07 -24.64
N ASP A 101 31.76 -4.33 -23.58
CA ASP A 101 32.74 -4.74 -22.56
C ASP A 101 32.20 -5.85 -21.64
N LEU A 102 30.88 -5.98 -21.51
CA LEU A 102 30.21 -7.03 -20.73
C LEU A 102 29.96 -8.27 -21.59
N LEU A 103 29.52 -8.08 -22.82
CA LEU A 103 29.12 -9.14 -23.75
C LEU A 103 29.74 -8.86 -25.12
N SER A 104 30.76 -9.64 -25.50
CA SER A 104 31.50 -9.46 -26.76
C SER A 104 30.81 -10.05 -28.00
N GLU A 105 29.97 -11.04 -27.82
CA GLU A 105 29.14 -11.70 -28.85
C GLU A 105 27.77 -12.05 -28.25
N PRO A 106 26.68 -12.06 -29.00
CA PRO A 106 25.34 -12.35 -28.47
C PRO A 106 25.17 -13.84 -28.08
N SER A 107 25.93 -14.26 -27.11
CA SER A 107 25.97 -15.65 -26.59
C SER A 107 26.23 -15.67 -25.09
N TRP A 108 25.57 -16.61 -24.40
CA TRP A 108 25.76 -16.81 -22.97
C TRP A 108 27.20 -17.15 -22.57
N ASP A 109 28.00 -17.70 -23.46
CA ASP A 109 29.37 -18.10 -23.22
C ASP A 109 30.38 -16.95 -23.41
N ALA A 110 29.95 -15.83 -24.02
CA ALA A 110 30.78 -14.69 -24.34
C ALA A 110 30.79 -13.57 -23.28
N PHE A 111 30.16 -13.80 -22.12
CA PHE A 111 30.17 -12.84 -21.02
C PHE A 111 31.55 -12.72 -20.37
N ALA A 112 32.03 -11.49 -20.24
CA ALA A 112 33.30 -11.21 -19.57
C ALA A 112 33.30 -11.54 -18.07
N ASN A 113 32.10 -11.63 -17.44
CA ASN A 113 31.94 -11.91 -16.03
C ASN A 113 30.81 -12.92 -15.78
N GLU A 114 31.16 -14.09 -15.25
CA GLU A 114 30.22 -15.17 -14.96
C GLU A 114 29.15 -14.79 -13.93
N HIS A 115 29.48 -14.01 -12.91
CA HIS A 115 28.49 -13.56 -11.92
C HIS A 115 27.46 -12.62 -12.53
N LYS A 116 27.88 -11.74 -13.45
CA LYS A 116 26.96 -10.89 -14.20
C LYS A 116 26.06 -11.70 -15.13
N ARG A 117 26.64 -12.65 -15.89
CA ARG A 117 25.87 -13.61 -16.71
C ARG A 117 24.79 -14.29 -15.91
N ASP A 118 25.16 -14.89 -14.78
CA ASP A 118 24.22 -15.66 -13.95
C ASP A 118 23.20 -14.76 -13.27
N SER A 119 23.57 -13.52 -12.95
CA SER A 119 22.62 -12.51 -12.48
C SER A 119 21.58 -12.17 -13.56
N ILE A 120 22.00 -11.94 -14.80
CA ILE A 120 21.09 -11.61 -15.91
C ILE A 120 20.16 -12.80 -16.20
N ARG A 121 20.69 -14.04 -16.29
CA ARG A 121 19.89 -15.25 -16.45
C ARG A 121 18.80 -15.35 -15.38
N ARG A 122 19.18 -15.17 -14.14
CA ARG A 122 18.26 -15.21 -13.01
C ARG A 122 17.17 -14.16 -13.12
N VAL A 123 17.52 -12.95 -13.46
CA VAL A 123 16.55 -11.86 -13.55
C VAL A 123 15.56 -12.06 -14.70
N ILE A 124 16.01 -12.56 -15.85
CA ILE A 124 15.10 -12.93 -16.97
C ILE A 124 14.07 -13.96 -16.49
N VAL A 125 14.51 -15.01 -15.85
CA VAL A 125 13.65 -16.09 -15.37
C VAL A 125 12.73 -15.59 -14.26
N TRP A 126 13.25 -14.92 -13.25
CA TRP A 126 12.44 -14.49 -12.11
C TRP A 126 11.46 -13.36 -12.45
N ASN A 127 11.77 -12.51 -13.44
CA ASN A 127 10.85 -11.49 -13.90
C ASN A 127 9.65 -12.08 -14.66
N SER A 128 9.82 -13.22 -15.28
CA SER A 128 8.81 -13.82 -16.15
C SER A 128 7.80 -14.73 -15.43
N ILE A 129 7.93 -14.92 -14.12
CA ILE A 129 7.09 -15.88 -13.38
C ILE A 129 6.45 -15.20 -12.17
N ILE A 130 5.12 -15.32 -12.07
CA ILE A 130 4.35 -15.03 -10.86
C ILE A 130 3.98 -16.37 -10.23
N ASP A 131 4.35 -16.57 -8.97
CA ASP A 131 3.96 -17.72 -8.15
C ASP A 131 2.81 -17.31 -7.23
N SER A 132 1.60 -17.77 -7.54
CA SER A 132 0.40 -17.46 -6.77
C SER A 132 0.29 -18.27 -5.47
N GLY A 133 1.24 -19.18 -5.20
CA GLY A 133 1.22 -20.02 -4.02
C GLY A 133 0.09 -21.06 -4.03
N ASP A 134 -0.35 -21.46 -2.83
CA ASP A 134 -1.41 -22.47 -2.66
C ASP A 134 -2.84 -21.85 -2.61
N HIS A 135 -2.95 -20.53 -2.64
CA HIS A 135 -4.19 -19.81 -2.32
C HIS A 135 -4.81 -19.04 -3.48
N GLU A 136 -4.07 -18.81 -4.53
CA GLU A 136 -4.56 -18.07 -5.71
C GLU A 136 -4.36 -18.89 -6.99
N ASP A 137 -5.30 -18.77 -7.92
CA ASP A 137 -5.17 -19.41 -9.23
C ASP A 137 -4.13 -18.68 -10.10
N ALA A 138 -3.56 -19.40 -11.05
CA ALA A 138 -2.72 -18.79 -12.07
C ALA A 138 -3.57 -17.87 -12.98
N LEU A 139 -3.01 -16.71 -13.32
CA LEU A 139 -3.74 -15.64 -13.98
C LEU A 139 -3.91 -15.91 -15.49
N THR A 140 -5.15 -15.83 -15.97
CA THR A 140 -5.49 -15.71 -17.38
C THR A 140 -5.59 -14.24 -17.79
N VAL A 141 -5.69 -13.95 -19.09
CA VAL A 141 -5.87 -12.56 -19.57
C VAL A 141 -7.10 -11.88 -18.96
N ASN A 142 -8.13 -12.64 -18.60
CA ASN A 142 -9.32 -12.10 -17.95
C ASN A 142 -9.07 -11.63 -16.50
N ASP A 143 -8.03 -12.17 -15.87
CA ASP A 143 -7.64 -11.83 -14.49
C ASP A 143 -6.60 -10.70 -14.44
N PHE A 144 -6.16 -10.23 -15.62
CA PHE A 144 -5.19 -9.14 -15.71
C PHE A 144 -5.82 -7.81 -15.28
N PRO A 145 -5.03 -6.88 -14.72
CA PRO A 145 -5.50 -5.52 -14.43
C PRO A 145 -6.14 -4.90 -15.69
N GLN A 146 -7.33 -4.31 -15.55
CA GLN A 146 -8.14 -3.89 -16.69
C GLN A 146 -7.73 -2.53 -17.27
N GLU A 147 -6.96 -1.74 -16.55
CA GLU A 147 -6.54 -0.41 -16.96
C GLU A 147 -5.04 -0.36 -17.21
N THR A 148 -4.65 0.36 -18.26
CA THR A 148 -3.25 0.63 -18.59
C THR A 148 -2.56 1.37 -17.44
N GLY A 149 -1.38 0.91 -17.08
CA GLY A 149 -0.57 1.47 -15.98
C GLY A 149 -0.82 0.83 -14.61
N ASN A 150 -1.84 0.00 -14.48
CA ASN A 150 -2.07 -0.77 -13.27
C ASN A 150 -1.07 -1.92 -13.14
N GLU A 151 -0.81 -2.33 -11.91
CA GLU A 151 0.10 -3.42 -11.59
C GLU A 151 -0.66 -4.71 -11.27
N PHE A 152 -0.03 -5.84 -11.58
CA PHE A 152 -0.53 -7.14 -11.15
C PHE A 152 -0.62 -7.20 -9.62
N PRO A 153 -1.64 -7.87 -9.06
CA PRO A 153 -1.83 -7.95 -7.60
C PRO A 153 -0.66 -8.65 -6.91
N LEU A 154 -0.08 -9.64 -7.56
CA LEU A 154 1.04 -10.44 -7.05
C LEU A 154 2.37 -10.00 -7.65
N SER A 155 3.42 -10.09 -6.86
CA SER A 155 4.79 -9.89 -7.33
C SER A 155 5.31 -11.12 -8.08
N ASN A 156 6.21 -10.90 -9.03
CA ASN A 156 6.94 -11.98 -9.69
C ASN A 156 8.00 -12.61 -8.75
N MET A 157 8.68 -13.66 -9.19
CA MET A 157 9.74 -14.30 -8.40
C MET A 157 10.93 -13.37 -8.07
N ASN A 158 11.09 -12.26 -8.78
CA ASN A 158 12.06 -11.22 -8.47
C ASN A 158 11.50 -10.19 -7.46
N GLU A 159 10.36 -10.50 -6.83
CA GLU A 159 9.67 -9.68 -5.82
C GLU A 159 9.28 -8.28 -6.33
N ARG A 160 8.98 -8.18 -7.63
CA ARG A 160 8.55 -6.96 -8.30
C ARG A 160 7.18 -7.13 -8.90
N LYS A 161 6.37 -6.09 -8.84
CA LYS A 161 5.11 -6.09 -9.54
C LYS A 161 5.32 -5.77 -11.01
N LEU A 162 4.67 -6.56 -11.84
CA LEU A 162 4.57 -6.30 -13.26
C LEU A 162 3.43 -5.32 -13.50
N SER A 163 3.55 -4.48 -14.51
CA SER A 163 2.47 -3.59 -14.95
C SER A 163 1.92 -4.02 -16.30
N ILE A 164 0.73 -3.54 -16.62
CA ILE A 164 0.08 -3.81 -17.88
C ILE A 164 -0.12 -2.53 -18.69
N ARG A 165 0.00 -2.65 -20.03
CA ARG A 165 -0.39 -1.62 -20.99
C ARG A 165 -1.21 -2.24 -22.10
N TYR A 166 -2.34 -1.62 -22.40
CA TYR A 166 -3.19 -1.97 -23.53
C TYR A 166 -2.94 -1.02 -24.68
N GLU A 167 -2.82 -1.57 -25.89
CA GLU A 167 -2.73 -0.80 -27.13
C GLU A 167 -3.79 -1.28 -28.13
N GLY A 168 -4.75 -0.42 -28.44
CA GLY A 168 -5.92 -0.82 -29.19
C GLY A 168 -6.82 -1.76 -28.40
N VAL A 169 -7.46 -2.71 -29.08
CA VAL A 169 -8.45 -3.61 -28.46
C VAL A 169 -7.81 -4.90 -27.95
N ASP A 170 -6.73 -5.38 -28.57
CA ASP A 170 -6.26 -6.75 -28.36
C ASP A 170 -4.78 -6.86 -27.93
N THR A 171 -3.99 -5.80 -28.07
CA THR A 171 -2.55 -5.88 -27.79
C THR A 171 -2.26 -5.55 -26.34
N ILE A 172 -1.61 -6.48 -25.65
CA ILE A 172 -1.24 -6.39 -24.23
C ILE A 172 0.27 -6.38 -24.14
N TYR A 173 0.81 -5.43 -23.37
CA TYR A 173 2.24 -5.37 -23.04
C TYR A 173 2.43 -5.54 -21.53
N ILE A 174 3.43 -6.33 -21.19
CA ILE A 174 3.92 -6.44 -19.81
C ILE A 174 5.09 -5.46 -19.65
N ASN A 175 5.08 -4.66 -18.58
CA ASN A 175 6.07 -3.61 -18.31
C ASN A 175 6.33 -2.66 -19.49
N ASN A 176 5.26 -2.30 -20.22
CA ASN A 176 5.28 -1.43 -21.41
C ASN A 176 6.08 -1.93 -22.61
N THR A 177 6.90 -2.97 -22.46
CA THR A 177 7.86 -3.40 -23.48
C THR A 177 7.60 -4.77 -24.04
N SER A 178 7.10 -5.72 -23.26
CA SER A 178 7.00 -7.14 -23.65
C SER A 178 5.59 -7.48 -24.11
N PRO A 179 5.33 -7.54 -25.43
CA PRO A 179 4.00 -7.82 -25.95
C PRO A 179 3.65 -9.30 -25.74
N VAL A 180 2.41 -9.53 -25.28
CA VAL A 180 1.83 -10.86 -25.13
C VAL A 180 1.27 -11.32 -26.46
N SER A 181 1.55 -12.55 -26.85
CA SER A 181 1.04 -13.15 -28.09
C SER A 181 -0.49 -13.17 -28.13
N LEU A 182 -1.06 -12.90 -29.29
CA LEU A 182 -2.51 -12.97 -29.48
C LEU A 182 -3.02 -14.41 -29.58
N THR A 183 -2.19 -15.34 -30.02
CA THR A 183 -2.56 -16.73 -30.30
C THR A 183 -2.04 -17.71 -29.24
N GLU A 184 -0.88 -17.43 -28.69
CA GLU A 184 -0.19 -18.27 -27.72
C GLU A 184 -0.26 -17.65 -26.31
N ARG A 185 -1.48 -17.43 -25.84
CA ARG A 185 -1.78 -16.94 -24.48
C ARG A 185 -2.87 -17.78 -23.84
N ASP A 186 -3.04 -17.71 -22.54
CA ASP A 186 -4.00 -18.52 -21.77
C ASP A 186 -3.79 -20.04 -21.98
N ILE A 187 -2.54 -20.45 -22.17
CA ILE A 187 -2.20 -21.86 -22.36
C ILE A 187 -2.24 -22.54 -20.99
N LEU A 188 -3.25 -23.39 -20.79
CA LEU A 188 -3.49 -24.05 -19.52
C LEU A 188 -2.55 -25.25 -19.33
N ALA A 189 -1.83 -25.26 -18.23
CA ALA A 189 -1.05 -26.37 -17.73
C ALA A 189 -1.64 -26.90 -16.40
N THR A 190 -1.23 -28.09 -15.95
CA THR A 190 -1.77 -28.69 -14.72
C THR A 190 -1.42 -27.91 -13.46
N ASN A 191 -0.42 -27.06 -13.52
CA ASN A 191 0.10 -26.27 -12.41
C ASN A 191 0.31 -24.78 -12.77
N GLY A 192 -0.39 -24.27 -13.80
CA GLY A 192 -0.27 -22.87 -14.15
C GLY A 192 -0.83 -22.49 -15.51
N VAL A 193 -0.61 -21.23 -15.88
CA VAL A 193 -0.99 -20.63 -17.16
C VAL A 193 0.26 -20.04 -17.83
N ILE A 194 0.40 -20.25 -19.13
CA ILE A 194 1.53 -19.77 -19.92
C ILE A 194 1.03 -18.71 -20.90
N HIS A 195 1.75 -17.60 -20.97
CA HIS A 195 1.57 -16.53 -21.95
C HIS A 195 2.89 -16.34 -22.68
N GLN A 196 2.90 -16.56 -23.98
CA GLN A 196 4.07 -16.27 -24.80
C GLN A 196 4.28 -14.76 -24.89
N VAL A 197 5.53 -14.35 -24.72
CA VAL A 197 5.95 -12.96 -24.96
C VAL A 197 7.04 -12.91 -26.03
N SER A 198 6.99 -11.91 -26.90
CA SER A 198 7.95 -11.74 -27.99
C SER A 198 9.15 -10.86 -27.61
N GLN A 199 9.21 -10.35 -26.37
CA GLN A 199 10.37 -9.67 -25.80
C GLN A 199 10.58 -10.12 -24.37
N VAL A 200 11.83 -10.18 -23.94
CA VAL A 200 12.21 -10.51 -22.58
C VAL A 200 11.69 -9.41 -21.63
N ILE A 201 11.08 -9.80 -20.51
CA ILE A 201 10.76 -8.88 -19.43
C ILE A 201 12.07 -8.51 -18.74
N ALA A 202 12.76 -7.54 -19.35
CA ALA A 202 14.09 -7.13 -18.91
C ALA A 202 14.05 -6.50 -17.51
N PRO A 203 15.13 -6.69 -16.71
CA PRO A 203 15.25 -5.96 -15.47
C PRO A 203 15.47 -4.48 -15.76
N LYS A 204 14.70 -3.65 -15.11
CA LYS A 204 15.05 -2.25 -14.99
C LYS A 204 15.48 -2.02 -13.54
N ASP A 205 16.78 -1.86 -13.30
CA ASP A 205 17.35 -1.57 -11.99
C ASP A 205 17.54 -0.07 -11.78
N ILE A 206 16.81 0.73 -12.56
CA ILE A 206 16.92 2.20 -12.52
C ILE A 206 16.20 2.71 -11.28
N THR A 207 16.95 3.36 -10.40
CA THR A 207 16.37 4.10 -9.26
C THR A 207 15.92 5.49 -9.70
N ALA A 208 15.10 6.16 -8.87
CA ALA A 208 14.72 7.55 -9.13
C ALA A 208 15.93 8.46 -9.32
N SER A 209 16.96 8.27 -8.50
CA SER A 209 18.22 9.03 -8.62
C SER A 209 18.90 8.80 -9.97
N MET A 210 19.01 7.56 -10.44
CA MET A 210 19.62 7.24 -11.74
C MET A 210 18.80 7.81 -12.90
N TYR A 211 17.49 7.71 -12.84
CA TYR A 211 16.59 8.25 -13.85
C TYR A 211 16.70 9.78 -13.96
N LEU A 212 16.68 10.48 -12.81
CA LEU A 212 16.80 11.92 -12.77
C LEU A 212 18.23 12.39 -13.17
N GLN A 213 19.25 11.60 -12.84
CA GLN A 213 20.62 11.88 -13.29
C GLN A 213 20.76 11.75 -14.82
N ASP A 214 20.12 10.72 -15.41
CA ASP A 214 20.10 10.57 -16.88
C ASP A 214 19.37 11.73 -17.58
N ILE A 215 18.31 12.27 -16.97
CA ILE A 215 17.67 13.50 -17.47
C ILE A 215 18.65 14.68 -17.42
N LEU A 216 19.43 14.83 -16.34
CA LEU A 216 20.40 15.93 -16.20
C LEU A 216 21.57 15.80 -17.19
N ASP A 217 22.11 14.61 -17.33
CA ASP A 217 23.29 14.35 -18.18
C ASP A 217 23.00 14.51 -19.68
N ASN A 218 21.78 14.18 -20.08
CA ASN A 218 21.35 14.22 -21.48
C ASN A 218 20.38 15.37 -21.79
N GLU A 219 20.12 16.26 -20.85
CA GLU A 219 19.14 17.36 -20.95
C GLU A 219 17.78 16.90 -21.54
N LYS A 220 17.31 15.73 -21.08
CA LYS A 220 16.05 15.15 -21.57
C LYS A 220 14.86 16.00 -21.14
N GLU A 221 14.00 16.30 -22.09
CA GLU A 221 12.75 17.01 -21.81
C GLU A 221 11.74 16.17 -21.02
N GLY A 222 10.90 16.85 -20.28
CA GLY A 222 9.80 16.27 -19.50
C GLY A 222 9.84 16.73 -18.05
N PHE A 223 10.88 16.38 -17.30
CA PHE A 223 11.03 16.67 -15.88
C PHE A 223 12.42 17.26 -15.51
N LEU A 224 13.05 17.99 -16.43
CA LEU A 224 14.38 18.57 -16.22
C LEU A 224 14.38 19.56 -15.05
N MET A 225 13.32 20.37 -14.88
CA MET A 225 13.18 21.26 -13.73
C MET A 225 13.21 20.47 -12.41
N MET A 226 12.42 19.41 -12.30
CA MET A 226 12.36 18.57 -11.10
C MET A 226 13.72 17.88 -10.84
N ALA A 227 14.39 17.39 -11.89
CA ALA A 227 15.71 16.79 -11.76
C ALA A 227 16.75 17.77 -11.19
N LYS A 228 16.75 19.02 -11.67
CA LYS A 228 17.63 20.10 -11.14
C LYS A 228 17.30 20.43 -9.69
N LEU A 229 16.04 20.48 -9.32
CA LEU A 229 15.60 20.70 -7.94
C LEU A 229 16.08 19.60 -7.00
N VAL A 230 15.84 18.34 -7.37
CA VAL A 230 16.28 17.17 -6.59
C VAL A 230 17.79 17.16 -6.40
N GLN A 231 18.56 17.45 -7.45
CA GLN A 231 20.01 17.54 -7.38
C GLN A 231 20.48 18.68 -6.46
N ALA A 232 19.93 19.88 -6.64
CA ALA A 232 20.32 21.06 -5.86
C ALA A 232 19.96 20.92 -4.37
N CYS A 233 18.82 20.27 -4.08
CA CYS A 233 18.39 19.99 -2.71
C CYS A 233 19.15 18.82 -2.04
N GLY A 234 20.06 18.15 -2.74
CA GLY A 234 20.84 17.03 -2.20
C GLY A 234 20.02 15.75 -1.95
N LEU A 235 18.91 15.56 -2.66
CA LEU A 235 18.01 14.45 -2.46
C LEU A 235 18.35 13.18 -3.26
N MET A 236 19.37 13.23 -4.14
CA MET A 236 19.75 12.10 -4.99
C MET A 236 20.08 10.84 -4.19
N ASP A 237 20.85 10.95 -3.10
CA ASP A 237 21.20 9.81 -2.25
C ASP A 237 19.95 9.21 -1.57
N THR A 238 18.99 10.04 -1.19
CA THR A 238 17.73 9.57 -0.61
C THR A 238 16.91 8.81 -1.64
N LEU A 239 16.79 9.35 -2.85
CA LEU A 239 16.01 8.74 -3.94
C LEU A 239 16.72 7.53 -4.59
N SER A 240 17.96 7.22 -4.24
CA SER A 240 18.66 6.01 -4.66
C SER A 240 18.31 4.78 -3.83
N LYS A 241 17.72 4.97 -2.65
CA LYS A 241 17.43 3.87 -1.71
C LYS A 241 16.29 3.00 -2.23
N ILE A 242 16.49 1.68 -2.15
CA ILE A 242 15.49 0.67 -2.54
C ILE A 242 15.05 -0.14 -1.33
N ARG A 243 16.03 -0.57 -0.53
CA ARG A 243 15.83 -1.52 0.58
C ARG A 243 16.61 -1.10 1.81
N ASP A 244 16.11 -1.50 2.97
CA ASP A 244 16.85 -1.38 4.22
C ASP A 244 17.77 -2.59 4.39
N GLU A 245 19.04 -2.42 4.06
CA GLU A 245 20.04 -3.49 4.11
C GLU A 245 20.25 -4.05 5.53
N VAL A 246 20.06 -3.23 6.55
CA VAL A 246 20.18 -3.68 7.95
C VAL A 246 19.05 -4.63 8.30
N TYR A 247 17.81 -4.26 7.94
CA TYR A 247 16.65 -5.12 8.13
C TYR A 247 16.80 -6.46 7.39
N GLU A 248 17.18 -6.42 6.12
CA GLU A 248 17.37 -7.63 5.31
C GLU A 248 18.46 -8.54 5.89
N ASN A 249 19.56 -7.97 6.36
CA ASN A 249 20.61 -8.74 7.00
C ASN A 249 20.14 -9.43 8.28
N LEU A 250 19.34 -8.75 9.11
CA LEU A 250 18.75 -9.34 10.32
C LEU A 250 17.77 -10.47 9.98
N TYR A 251 16.95 -10.27 8.94
CA TYR A 251 16.02 -11.27 8.43
C TYR A 251 16.78 -12.50 7.88
N LEU A 252 17.77 -12.28 7.02
CA LEU A 252 18.59 -13.33 6.43
C LEU A 252 19.36 -14.16 7.47
N ARG A 253 19.73 -13.56 8.59
CA ARG A 253 20.40 -14.24 9.72
C ARG A 253 19.42 -14.95 10.64
N GLY A 254 18.10 -14.86 10.40
CA GLY A 254 17.06 -15.45 11.23
C GLY A 254 16.92 -14.76 12.59
N ILE A 255 17.47 -13.54 12.76
CA ILE A 255 17.24 -12.71 13.96
C ILE A 255 15.81 -12.18 13.95
N ILE A 256 15.35 -11.78 12.78
CA ILE A 256 13.93 -11.56 12.50
C ILE A 256 13.40 -12.87 11.92
N PRO A 257 12.53 -13.60 12.62
CA PRO A 257 12.01 -14.90 12.15
C PRO A 257 10.98 -14.72 11.02
N ASP A 258 10.93 -15.66 10.09
CA ASP A 258 9.94 -15.70 9.01
C ASP A 258 8.51 -15.73 9.53
N LYS A 259 8.32 -16.45 10.63
CA LYS A 259 7.06 -16.56 11.38
C LYS A 259 7.38 -16.34 12.84
N ASP A 260 6.53 -15.63 13.56
CA ASP A 260 6.69 -15.52 15.00
C ASP A 260 6.20 -16.81 15.69
N PRO A 261 7.10 -17.68 16.18
CA PRO A 261 6.71 -18.92 16.84
C PRO A 261 6.00 -18.69 18.17
N ASN A 262 6.13 -17.49 18.73
CA ASN A 262 5.50 -17.08 19.98
C ASN A 262 4.23 -16.28 19.75
N SER A 263 3.87 -16.00 18.51
CA SER A 263 2.62 -15.35 18.21
C SER A 263 1.46 -16.25 18.61
N THR A 264 0.96 -16.05 19.79
CA THR A 264 -0.31 -16.62 20.27
C THR A 264 -1.51 -15.95 19.60
N TYR A 265 -1.29 -15.15 18.57
CA TYR A 265 -2.36 -14.58 17.76
C TYR A 265 -2.99 -15.66 16.87
N ILE A 266 -3.47 -16.68 17.52
CA ILE A 266 -4.50 -17.54 16.98
C ILE A 266 -5.80 -16.90 17.49
N ASP A 267 -6.24 -15.84 16.83
CA ASP A 267 -7.63 -15.48 16.92
C ASP A 267 -8.41 -16.69 16.38
N GLY A 268 -9.41 -17.13 17.08
CA GLY A 268 -10.28 -18.22 16.63
C GLY A 268 -10.94 -17.93 15.28
N HIS A 269 -10.78 -16.73 14.73
CA HIS A 269 -11.20 -16.29 13.40
C HIS A 269 -10.19 -16.61 12.30
N PHE A 270 -8.91 -16.89 12.64
CA PHE A 270 -7.83 -17.16 11.67
C PHE A 270 -7.09 -18.47 11.98
N PRO A 271 -7.79 -19.63 11.95
CA PRO A 271 -7.20 -20.90 12.37
C PRO A 271 -6.02 -21.38 11.48
N ASN A 272 -5.85 -20.80 10.30
CA ASN A 272 -4.80 -21.12 9.35
C ASN A 272 -3.88 -19.93 9.05
N GLY A 273 -4.01 -18.83 9.79
CA GLY A 273 -3.20 -17.64 9.59
C GLY A 273 -1.72 -17.94 9.84
N ASP A 274 -0.96 -18.02 8.77
CA ASP A 274 0.46 -17.95 8.84
C ASP A 274 0.84 -16.52 9.21
N ASN A 275 1.33 -16.32 10.42
CA ASN A 275 1.79 -15.03 10.89
C ASN A 275 3.13 -14.69 10.22
N TRP A 276 3.06 -14.02 9.08
CA TRP A 276 4.22 -13.66 8.29
C TRP A 276 4.89 -12.41 8.82
N THR A 277 6.22 -12.45 8.85
CA THR A 277 7.04 -11.25 9.02
C THR A 277 7.40 -10.72 7.64
N PRO A 278 7.28 -9.40 7.36
CA PRO A 278 7.72 -8.86 6.09
C PRO A 278 9.17 -9.22 5.79
N ARG A 279 9.45 -9.75 4.59
CA ARG A 279 10.82 -10.12 4.20
C ARG A 279 11.71 -8.90 3.99
N HIS A 280 11.11 -7.80 3.54
CA HIS A 280 11.79 -6.58 3.18
C HIS A 280 11.20 -5.38 3.92
N ARG A 281 12.04 -4.39 4.12
CA ARG A 281 11.65 -3.03 4.43
C ARG A 281 12.10 -2.17 3.26
N LEU A 282 11.13 -1.83 2.39
CA LEU A 282 11.39 -1.12 1.15
C LEU A 282 11.30 0.40 1.37
N TYR A 283 12.13 1.12 0.62
CA TYR A 283 11.98 2.55 0.40
C TYR A 283 11.28 2.77 -0.94
N GLY A 284 10.38 3.72 -0.97
CA GLY A 284 9.67 4.10 -2.18
C GLY A 284 9.37 5.59 -2.21
N PHE A 285 9.11 6.12 -3.42
CA PHE A 285 8.82 7.53 -3.61
C PHE A 285 7.73 7.71 -4.65
N THR A 286 6.95 8.77 -4.51
CA THR A 286 6.03 9.23 -5.55
C THR A 286 6.27 10.70 -5.76
N ILE A 287 6.61 11.08 -6.97
CA ILE A 287 6.91 12.47 -7.33
C ILE A 287 5.77 13.00 -8.20
N PHE A 288 5.19 14.11 -7.78
CA PHE A 288 4.27 14.89 -8.59
C PHE A 288 5.03 16.08 -9.14
N ALA A 289 5.15 16.21 -10.45
CA ALA A 289 6.01 17.21 -11.05
C ALA A 289 5.28 17.96 -12.17
N GLU A 290 5.43 19.27 -12.17
CA GLU A 290 5.10 20.09 -13.31
C GLU A 290 6.07 19.77 -14.46
N THR A 291 5.51 19.72 -15.70
CA THR A 291 6.33 19.45 -16.89
C THR A 291 7.20 20.64 -17.26
N ASP A 292 8.28 20.38 -18.01
CA ASP A 292 9.14 21.43 -18.53
C ASP A 292 8.39 22.40 -19.43
N ASN A 293 7.35 21.95 -20.15
CA ASN A 293 6.49 22.82 -20.95
C ASN A 293 5.70 23.78 -20.07
N PHE A 294 5.15 23.28 -18.94
CA PHE A 294 4.49 24.16 -17.98
C PHE A 294 5.44 25.29 -17.52
N TRP A 295 6.68 24.97 -17.18
CA TRP A 295 7.64 25.97 -16.71
C TRP A 295 8.01 26.99 -17.78
N ARG A 296 8.15 26.56 -19.05
CA ARG A 296 8.36 27.50 -20.18
C ARG A 296 7.17 28.47 -20.35
N GLU A 297 5.96 27.99 -20.18
CA GLU A 297 4.75 28.85 -20.20
C GLU A 297 4.74 29.87 -19.06
N GLN A 298 5.39 29.55 -17.92
CA GLN A 298 5.57 30.49 -16.80
C GLN A 298 6.80 31.42 -17.01
N GLY A 299 7.51 31.31 -18.12
CA GLY A 299 8.68 32.12 -18.42
C GLY A 299 9.99 31.60 -17.81
N LEU A 300 9.98 30.38 -17.28
CA LEU A 300 11.15 29.68 -16.73
C LEU A 300 11.56 28.55 -17.66
N ASP A 301 12.68 28.71 -18.34
CA ASP A 301 13.19 27.64 -19.22
C ASP A 301 14.07 26.67 -18.44
N PRO A 302 13.67 25.38 -18.32
CA PRO A 302 14.43 24.37 -17.59
C PRO A 302 15.84 24.12 -18.14
N THR A 303 16.13 24.47 -19.39
CA THR A 303 17.49 24.35 -19.97
C THR A 303 18.46 25.40 -19.46
N THR A 304 17.96 26.50 -18.86
CA THR A 304 18.80 27.53 -18.25
C THR A 304 19.70 26.93 -17.15
N PRO A 305 20.99 27.34 -17.03
CA PRO A 305 21.84 26.86 -15.95
C PRO A 305 21.23 27.03 -14.56
N SER A 306 21.38 26.03 -13.70
CA SER A 306 20.77 26.00 -12.34
C SER A 306 21.12 27.24 -11.51
N SER A 307 22.34 27.79 -11.66
CA SER A 307 22.75 29.02 -10.97
C SER A 307 21.89 30.25 -11.29
N THR A 308 21.24 30.27 -12.44
CA THR A 308 20.33 31.35 -12.85
C THR A 308 18.88 30.95 -12.66
N LEU A 309 18.53 29.71 -12.99
CA LEU A 309 17.16 29.21 -12.98
C LEU A 309 16.59 29.12 -11.55
N LEU A 310 17.36 28.56 -10.61
CA LEU A 310 16.86 28.31 -9.26
C LEU A 310 16.52 29.58 -8.48
N PRO A 311 17.34 30.67 -8.52
CA PRO A 311 16.94 31.96 -7.99
C PRO A 311 15.68 32.54 -8.64
N GLN A 312 15.52 32.37 -9.95
CA GLN A 312 14.31 32.83 -10.67
C GLN A 312 13.08 32.02 -10.22
N LEU A 313 13.20 30.71 -10.03
CA LEU A 313 12.13 29.87 -9.51
C LEU A 313 11.75 30.26 -8.07
N MET A 314 12.72 30.53 -7.20
CA MET A 314 12.41 31.03 -5.85
C MET A 314 11.62 32.32 -5.88
N GLN A 315 12.02 33.26 -6.74
CA GLN A 315 11.28 34.50 -6.93
C GLN A 315 9.87 34.23 -7.43
N TRP A 316 9.71 33.34 -8.42
CA TRP A 316 8.41 32.95 -8.98
C TRP A 316 7.48 32.33 -7.91
N ILE A 317 8.01 31.45 -7.05
CA ILE A 317 7.26 30.80 -5.94
C ILE A 317 6.69 31.87 -4.98
N VAL A 318 7.50 32.87 -4.64
CA VAL A 318 7.08 33.97 -3.75
C VAL A 318 6.06 34.86 -4.41
N GLU A 319 6.32 35.31 -5.64
CA GLU A 319 5.43 36.24 -6.40
C GLU A 319 4.04 35.60 -6.70
N ASN A 320 3.99 34.28 -6.84
CA ASN A 320 2.76 33.55 -7.09
C ASN A 320 2.08 33.01 -5.81
N HIS A 321 2.55 33.42 -4.63
CA HIS A 321 1.97 33.04 -3.33
C HIS A 321 1.76 31.53 -3.19
N MET A 322 2.77 30.73 -3.54
CA MET A 322 2.68 29.26 -3.47
C MET A 322 2.66 28.76 -2.02
N TYR A 323 3.13 29.56 -1.07
CA TYR A 323 3.07 29.36 0.37
C TYR A 323 2.35 30.53 1.04
N SER A 324 2.13 30.43 2.36
CA SER A 324 1.61 31.55 3.15
C SER A 324 2.64 32.68 3.26
N ASP A 325 2.19 33.91 3.18
CA ASP A 325 3.03 35.10 3.42
C ASP A 325 3.62 35.12 4.86
N ASN A 326 3.07 34.35 5.76
CA ASN A 326 3.55 34.18 7.14
C ASN A 326 4.60 33.09 7.31
N ASP A 327 4.83 32.26 6.28
CA ASP A 327 5.86 31.25 6.33
C ASP A 327 7.24 31.88 6.19
N ILE A 328 8.16 31.47 7.03
CA ILE A 328 9.55 31.97 7.01
C ILE A 328 10.44 30.90 6.35
N PHE A 329 11.09 31.29 5.27
CA PHE A 329 12.03 30.45 4.55
C PHE A 329 13.42 31.08 4.50
N VAL A 330 14.43 30.24 4.45
CA VAL A 330 15.76 30.62 4.01
C VAL A 330 15.74 30.68 2.48
N THR A 331 16.23 31.78 1.91
CA THR A 331 16.23 32.03 0.46
C THR A 331 17.64 32.26 -0.11
N ASP A 332 18.65 31.68 0.55
CA ASP A 332 20.03 31.67 0.07
C ASP A 332 20.28 30.52 -0.94
N GLU A 333 21.49 30.42 -1.45
CA GLU A 333 21.88 29.40 -2.42
C GLU A 333 22.22 28.04 -1.77
N ASN A 334 22.04 27.90 -0.45
CA ASN A 334 22.19 26.62 0.22
C ASN A 334 20.86 25.81 0.13
N TYR A 335 20.61 25.27 -1.05
CA TYR A 335 19.36 24.56 -1.36
C TYR A 335 19.22 23.22 -0.62
N SER A 336 20.27 22.67 -0.05
CA SER A 336 20.22 21.45 0.77
C SER A 336 19.82 21.71 2.23
N ASN A 337 19.70 22.99 2.62
CA ASN A 337 19.16 23.35 3.93
C ASN A 337 17.65 23.08 3.97
N GLU A 338 17.20 22.28 4.95
CA GLU A 338 15.79 21.92 5.11
C GLU A 338 14.85 23.12 5.28
N GLU A 339 15.33 24.27 5.75
CA GLU A 339 14.58 25.50 5.86
C GLU A 339 14.60 26.37 4.58
N ASN A 340 15.32 25.93 3.55
CA ASN A 340 15.36 26.63 2.27
C ASN A 340 14.05 26.49 1.50
N LEU A 341 13.61 27.55 0.84
CA LEU A 341 12.35 27.59 0.10
C LEU A 341 12.28 26.49 -0.98
N LEU A 342 13.37 26.28 -1.75
CA LEU A 342 13.38 25.25 -2.79
C LEU A 342 13.42 23.84 -2.22
N TYR A 343 14.10 23.61 -1.09
CA TYR A 343 14.04 22.33 -0.39
C TYR A 343 12.60 22.00 0.04
N GLN A 344 11.93 22.97 0.62
CA GLN A 344 10.54 22.84 1.07
C GLN A 344 9.59 22.62 -0.11
N TRP A 345 9.81 23.33 -1.23
CA TRP A 345 9.06 23.15 -2.47
C TRP A 345 9.23 21.73 -3.02
N THR A 346 10.47 21.33 -3.25
CA THR A 346 10.79 20.02 -3.82
C THR A 346 10.25 18.88 -2.97
N THR A 347 10.46 18.92 -1.67
CA THR A 347 10.02 17.85 -0.76
C THR A 347 8.50 17.79 -0.56
N TYR A 348 7.79 18.91 -0.80
CA TYR A 348 6.33 18.89 -0.80
C TYR A 348 5.74 18.13 -1.99
N HIS A 349 6.45 18.05 -3.09
CA HIS A 349 6.07 17.28 -4.28
C HIS A 349 6.36 15.77 -4.17
N ILE A 350 6.97 15.32 -3.08
CA ILE A 350 7.42 13.94 -2.94
C ILE A 350 6.74 13.26 -1.75
N LEU A 351 6.06 12.14 -2.03
CA LEU A 351 5.62 11.23 -0.98
C LEU A 351 6.73 10.21 -0.68
N PRO A 352 6.94 9.85 0.61
CA PRO A 352 7.98 8.90 1.02
C PRO A 352 7.58 7.42 0.83
N PHE A 353 6.76 7.12 -0.15
CA PHE A 353 6.39 5.78 -0.56
C PHE A 353 6.05 5.72 -2.05
N ARG A 354 6.16 4.54 -2.65
CA ARG A 354 5.81 4.32 -4.05
C ARG A 354 4.33 3.96 -4.17
N ALA A 355 3.59 4.75 -4.96
CA ALA A 355 2.20 4.48 -5.29
C ALA A 355 2.03 4.40 -6.81
N SER A 356 1.59 3.26 -7.31
CA SER A 356 1.10 3.09 -8.68
C SER A 356 -0.21 3.85 -8.90
N SER A 357 -0.65 3.97 -10.14
CA SER A 357 -1.80 4.80 -10.52
C SER A 357 -3.11 4.40 -9.85
N ASP A 358 -3.26 3.12 -9.55
CA ASP A 358 -4.41 2.52 -8.87
C ASP A 358 -4.34 2.61 -7.33
N ARG A 359 -3.23 3.17 -6.79
CA ARG A 359 -2.93 3.18 -5.34
C ARG A 359 -2.74 4.56 -4.75
N LEU A 360 -2.99 5.59 -5.55
CA LEU A 360 -2.99 6.96 -5.09
C LEU A 360 -4.14 7.24 -4.12
N VAL A 361 -5.29 6.64 -4.38
CA VAL A 361 -6.47 6.63 -3.50
C VAL A 361 -6.95 5.19 -3.36
N PHE A 362 -7.26 4.78 -2.15
CA PHE A 362 -7.67 3.42 -1.85
C PHE A 362 -9.20 3.30 -1.78
N HIS A 363 -9.76 2.21 -2.35
CA HIS A 363 -11.20 2.02 -2.51
C HIS A 363 -11.64 0.70 -1.91
N ARG A 364 -12.01 0.71 -0.65
CA ARG A 364 -12.65 -0.45 -0.01
C ARG A 364 -13.50 0.00 1.16
N ASN A 365 -14.66 -0.60 1.29
CA ASN A 365 -15.61 -0.30 2.36
C ASN A 365 -15.99 1.18 2.47
N GLU A 366 -15.85 1.91 1.39
CA GLU A 366 -16.37 3.25 1.34
C GLU A 366 -17.73 3.27 0.71
N PHE A 367 -18.54 4.03 1.38
CA PHE A 367 -19.94 4.19 1.09
C PHE A 367 -20.22 4.92 -0.22
N GLY A 368 -19.45 5.13 -1.06
CA GLY A 368 -19.68 5.79 -2.34
C GLY A 368 -19.25 4.96 -3.52
N TYR A 369 -18.61 3.85 -3.24
CA TYR A 369 -17.94 3.09 -4.29
C TYR A 369 -18.76 1.92 -4.85
N ASN A 370 -19.95 1.64 -4.33
CA ASN A 370 -20.78 0.57 -4.87
C ASN A 370 -21.40 0.98 -6.22
N ALA A 371 -20.79 0.54 -7.31
CA ALA A 371 -21.28 0.74 -8.68
C ALA A 371 -22.70 0.20 -8.91
N ASN A 372 -23.16 -0.73 -8.07
CA ASN A 372 -24.49 -1.33 -8.14
C ASN A 372 -25.59 -0.50 -7.44
N ASN A 373 -25.23 0.56 -6.73
CA ASN A 373 -26.18 1.44 -6.08
C ASN A 373 -25.95 2.92 -6.43
N PRO A 374 -26.31 3.33 -7.65
CA PRO A 374 -26.01 4.66 -8.16
C PRO A 374 -26.76 5.80 -7.44
N LEU A 375 -27.71 5.46 -6.55
CA LEU A 375 -28.63 6.46 -6.00
C LEU A 375 -28.14 7.12 -4.71
N ARG A 376 -27.11 6.60 -4.07
CA ARG A 376 -26.83 7.09 -2.72
C ARG A 376 -25.48 7.76 -2.51
N TYR A 377 -24.43 7.44 -3.22
CA TYR A 377 -23.12 7.80 -2.70
C TYR A 377 -22.06 7.96 -3.77
N THR A 378 -22.03 9.08 -4.39
CA THR A 378 -20.83 9.58 -5.07
C THR A 378 -20.04 10.46 -4.11
N ILE A 379 -19.69 9.92 -2.94
CA ILE A 379 -18.71 10.61 -2.11
C ILE A 379 -17.39 10.52 -2.83
N PRO A 380 -16.74 11.66 -3.08
CA PRO A 380 -15.37 11.65 -3.57
C PRO A 380 -14.47 10.94 -2.56
N MET A 381 -13.67 10.03 -3.06
CA MET A 381 -12.69 9.33 -2.25
C MET A 381 -11.46 10.19 -2.09
N TYR A 382 -10.83 10.13 -0.94
CA TYR A 382 -9.59 10.86 -0.71
C TYR A 382 -8.71 10.15 0.31
N GLU A 383 -7.41 10.42 0.18
CA GLU A 383 -6.41 10.07 1.18
C GLU A 383 -5.64 11.31 1.60
N LEU A 384 -5.18 11.32 2.83
CA LEU A 384 -4.32 12.36 3.37
C LEU A 384 -2.95 11.75 3.68
N TYR A 385 -1.93 12.29 3.05
CA TYR A 385 -0.56 11.84 3.22
C TYR A 385 0.32 12.95 3.80
N THR A 386 1.39 12.54 4.47
CA THR A 386 2.47 13.44 4.89
C THR A 386 3.59 13.38 3.86
N THR A 387 3.98 14.51 3.32
CA THR A 387 5.06 14.62 2.33
C THR A 387 6.45 14.53 2.97
N MET A 388 7.50 14.46 2.16
CA MET A 388 8.88 14.48 2.62
C MET A 388 9.27 15.84 3.23
N GLY A 389 10.44 15.90 3.86
CA GLY A 389 10.99 17.15 4.40
C GLY A 389 10.23 17.67 5.62
N LYS A 390 9.98 18.96 5.64
CA LYS A 390 9.12 19.57 6.65
C LYS A 390 7.71 19.01 6.46
N ARG A 391 7.21 18.35 7.48
CA ARG A 391 5.95 17.59 7.40
C ARG A 391 4.78 18.49 7.03
N ARG A 392 4.20 18.23 5.88
CA ARG A 392 3.01 18.91 5.35
C ARG A 392 2.02 17.89 4.85
N LEU A 393 0.74 18.22 4.91
CA LEU A 393 -0.33 17.38 4.38
C LEU A 393 -0.49 17.59 2.88
N LEU A 394 -0.68 16.49 2.19
CA LEU A 394 -1.14 16.45 0.80
C LEU A 394 -2.44 15.64 0.77
N LYS A 395 -3.49 16.23 0.24
CA LYS A 395 -4.75 15.53 -0.02
C LYS A 395 -4.74 15.02 -1.45
N ILE A 396 -4.87 13.71 -1.61
CA ILE A 396 -5.13 13.10 -2.92
C ILE A 396 -6.61 12.75 -2.99
N TYR A 397 -7.26 13.23 -4.02
CA TYR A 397 -8.71 13.23 -4.18
C TYR A 397 -9.09 12.60 -5.51
N GLU A 398 -9.98 11.62 -5.50
CA GLU A 398 -10.54 11.04 -6.71
C GLU A 398 -11.94 11.58 -6.97
N SER A 399 -12.08 12.22 -8.12
CA SER A 399 -13.34 12.77 -8.58
C SER A 399 -14.21 11.69 -9.20
N LYS A 400 -15.44 11.57 -8.72
CA LYS A 400 -16.44 10.67 -9.32
C LYS A 400 -17.03 11.22 -10.61
N GLU A 401 -17.04 12.54 -10.78
CA GLU A 401 -17.59 13.16 -11.99
C GLU A 401 -16.65 13.03 -13.17
N SER A 402 -15.36 13.25 -12.95
CA SER A 402 -14.34 13.24 -14.01
C SER A 402 -13.54 11.95 -14.09
N ASN A 403 -13.68 11.05 -13.10
CA ASN A 403 -12.84 9.86 -12.93
C ASN A 403 -11.34 10.21 -12.89
N GLY A 404 -11.01 11.40 -12.39
CA GLY A 404 -9.66 11.96 -12.32
C GLY A 404 -9.12 12.02 -10.91
N ILE A 405 -7.80 11.96 -10.79
CA ILE A 405 -7.08 12.19 -9.54
C ILE A 405 -6.61 13.63 -9.46
N TYR A 406 -6.78 14.25 -8.31
CA TYR A 406 -6.41 15.65 -8.07
C TYR A 406 -5.70 15.80 -6.73
N LEU A 407 -4.68 16.65 -6.70
CA LEU A 407 -3.99 17.05 -5.48
C LEU A 407 -4.63 18.30 -4.90
N ASN A 408 -4.81 18.33 -3.59
CA ASN A 408 -5.36 19.48 -2.86
C ASN A 408 -6.69 20.02 -3.42
N ARG A 409 -7.51 19.13 -3.97
CA ARG A 409 -8.88 19.46 -4.35
C ARG A 409 -9.83 19.18 -3.20
N PHE A 410 -10.83 20.03 -3.06
CA PHE A 410 -11.82 19.94 -2.00
C PHE A 410 -13.23 19.97 -2.61
N ALA A 411 -14.11 19.10 -2.12
CA ALA A 411 -15.51 19.11 -2.50
C ALA A 411 -16.32 19.94 -1.51
N ASN A 412 -17.27 20.73 -2.02
CA ASN A 412 -18.29 21.35 -1.20
C ASN A 412 -19.57 20.49 -1.21
N LEU A 413 -20.18 20.33 -0.05
CA LEU A 413 -21.48 19.69 0.04
C LEU A 413 -22.57 20.67 -0.39
N ASP A 414 -23.51 20.18 -1.22
CA ASP A 414 -24.76 20.89 -1.48
C ASP A 414 -25.67 20.79 -0.24
N LYS A 415 -25.71 21.88 0.54
CA LYS A 415 -26.49 21.96 1.78
C LYS A 415 -27.99 21.86 1.54
N GLU A 416 -28.49 22.29 0.37
CA GLU A 416 -29.92 22.36 0.10
C GLU A 416 -30.53 21.00 -0.22
N ARG A 417 -29.73 20.07 -0.74
CA ARG A 417 -30.22 18.77 -1.20
C ARG A 417 -30.05 17.64 -0.22
N ASN A 418 -29.32 17.86 0.86
CA ASN A 418 -28.95 16.80 1.79
C ASN A 418 -28.39 15.55 1.04
N SER A 419 -27.87 15.79 -0.15
CA SER A 419 -27.43 14.79 -1.09
C SER A 419 -25.95 14.98 -1.37
N ILE A 420 -25.22 13.98 -1.08
CA ILE A 420 -23.82 13.79 -1.41
C ILE A 420 -23.64 13.53 -2.94
N LEU A 421 -24.64 13.90 -3.73
CA LEU A 421 -24.73 13.52 -5.14
C LEU A 421 -23.96 14.45 -6.09
N HIS A 422 -23.49 15.60 -5.62
CA HIS A 422 -22.77 16.55 -6.46
C HIS A 422 -21.44 16.90 -5.85
N GLU A 423 -20.40 16.54 -6.57
CA GLU A 423 -19.06 17.03 -6.37
C GLU A 423 -19.03 18.50 -6.76
N LEU A 424 -19.11 19.38 -5.77
CA LEU A 424 -18.91 20.79 -6.01
C LEU A 424 -17.41 21.07 -5.92
N SER A 425 -16.82 21.59 -7.02
CA SER A 425 -15.47 22.12 -6.96
C SER A 425 -15.42 23.27 -5.96
N CYS A 426 -14.41 23.26 -5.09
CA CYS A 426 -14.13 24.41 -4.24
C CYS A 426 -13.74 25.58 -5.11
N ASP A 427 -14.62 26.52 -5.28
CA ASP A 427 -14.45 27.77 -6.00
C ASP A 427 -14.02 27.68 -7.49
N ALA A 428 -14.50 28.65 -8.25
CA ALA A 428 -14.19 28.84 -9.66
C ALA A 428 -12.69 29.01 -9.97
N ASP A 429 -11.85 29.17 -8.95
CA ASP A 429 -10.42 29.41 -9.07
C ASP A 429 -9.55 28.16 -8.88
N LYS A 430 -10.05 26.98 -9.20
CA LYS A 430 -9.29 25.71 -9.28
C LYS A 430 -8.22 25.54 -8.21
N VAL A 431 -8.63 25.33 -6.96
CA VAL A 431 -7.71 24.81 -5.95
C VAL A 431 -7.46 23.34 -6.25
N GLY A 432 -6.21 22.97 -6.52
CA GLY A 432 -5.80 21.60 -6.79
C GLY A 432 -5.23 21.38 -8.18
N CYS A 433 -4.42 20.34 -8.31
CA CYS A 433 -3.74 19.98 -9.54
C CYS A 433 -4.28 18.64 -10.05
N PHE A 434 -4.58 18.54 -11.33
CA PHE A 434 -4.88 17.25 -11.95
C PHE A 434 -3.61 16.42 -12.07
N VAL A 435 -3.69 15.13 -11.75
CA VAL A 435 -2.60 14.16 -11.87
C VAL A 435 -2.79 13.39 -13.17
N ASP A 436 -1.90 13.57 -14.12
CA ASP A 436 -1.92 12.84 -15.37
C ASP A 436 -1.34 11.43 -15.15
N ARG A 437 -2.18 10.40 -15.27
CA ARG A 437 -1.82 8.99 -15.10
C ARG A 437 -1.56 8.27 -16.42
N ASP A 438 -1.55 9.01 -17.53
CA ASP A 438 -1.25 8.44 -18.86
C ASP A 438 0.16 7.83 -18.85
N PRO A 439 0.33 6.52 -19.08
CA PRO A 439 1.63 5.86 -19.08
C PRO A 439 2.61 6.36 -20.13
N GLN A 440 2.13 7.12 -21.11
CA GLN A 440 3.00 7.77 -22.09
C GLN A 440 3.63 9.07 -21.55
N LYS A 441 3.09 9.60 -20.48
CA LYS A 441 3.53 10.85 -19.87
C LYS A 441 4.07 10.65 -18.44
N ALA A 442 3.41 9.78 -17.67
CA ALA A 442 3.85 9.41 -16.34
C ALA A 442 4.92 8.31 -16.40
N VAL A 443 5.86 8.33 -15.46
CA VAL A 443 6.88 7.29 -15.32
C VAL A 443 6.43 6.34 -14.22
N LEU A 444 5.86 5.21 -14.60
CA LEU A 444 5.21 4.28 -13.68
C LEU A 444 6.04 3.04 -13.38
N THR A 445 6.69 2.49 -14.39
CA THR A 445 7.35 1.18 -14.32
C THR A 445 8.83 1.20 -14.67
N ASP A 446 9.33 2.32 -15.18
CA ASP A 446 10.72 2.45 -15.58
C ASP A 446 11.67 2.61 -14.40
N ILE A 447 11.14 2.99 -13.25
CA ILE A 447 11.86 3.23 -12.01
C ILE A 447 11.39 2.22 -10.96
N ILE A 448 12.33 1.55 -10.31
CA ILE A 448 12.02 0.48 -9.35
C ILE A 448 11.40 0.98 -8.05
N ASN A 449 11.87 2.12 -7.56
CA ASN A 449 11.51 2.66 -6.25
C ASN A 449 10.65 3.94 -6.34
N CYS A 450 10.21 4.35 -7.53
CA CYS A 450 9.50 5.60 -7.69
C CYS A 450 8.46 5.54 -8.82
N CYS A 451 7.40 6.33 -8.65
CA CYS A 451 6.51 6.74 -9.75
C CYS A 451 6.61 8.26 -9.90
N ILE A 452 6.61 8.79 -11.13
CA ILE A 452 6.60 10.23 -11.42
C ILE A 452 5.35 10.55 -12.22
N TYR A 453 4.53 11.45 -11.69
CA TYR A 453 3.30 11.88 -12.30
C TYR A 453 3.37 13.35 -12.74
N PRO A 454 3.07 13.66 -14.01
CA PRO A 454 2.88 15.05 -14.40
C PRO A 454 1.63 15.64 -13.75
N ILE A 455 1.72 16.89 -13.36
CA ILE A 455 0.58 17.69 -12.86
C ILE A 455 0.35 18.92 -13.75
N ASP A 456 -0.91 19.36 -13.83
CA ASP A 456 -1.34 20.43 -14.76
C ASP A 456 -1.27 21.84 -14.18
N ALA A 457 -0.94 21.96 -12.89
CA ALA A 457 -0.86 23.23 -12.18
C ALA A 457 0.18 23.13 -11.07
N PRO A 458 0.74 24.27 -10.59
CA PRO A 458 1.76 24.24 -9.55
C PRO A 458 1.16 23.79 -8.22
N LEU A 459 1.87 22.87 -7.56
CA LEU A 459 1.43 22.31 -6.30
C LEU A 459 1.70 23.26 -5.13
N SER A 460 0.69 24.01 -4.70
CA SER A 460 0.79 25.00 -3.64
C SER A 460 0.40 24.47 -2.25
N TYR A 461 0.98 25.06 -1.21
CA TYR A 461 0.58 24.86 0.19
C TYR A 461 0.34 26.23 0.87
N ASN A 462 -0.43 27.07 0.21
CA ASN A 462 -0.76 28.42 0.65
C ASN A 462 -1.92 28.45 1.67
N ASP A 463 -2.26 29.64 2.13
CA ASP A 463 -3.33 29.84 3.12
C ASP A 463 -4.68 29.28 2.62
N LYS A 464 -4.97 29.40 1.32
CA LYS A 464 -6.22 28.89 0.74
C LYS A 464 -6.31 27.35 0.87
N VAL A 465 -5.24 26.62 0.52
CA VAL A 465 -5.17 25.16 0.68
C VAL A 465 -5.29 24.77 2.15
N ARG A 466 -4.55 25.42 3.03
CA ARG A 466 -4.58 25.18 4.48
C ARG A 466 -5.95 25.44 5.08
N ASP A 467 -6.61 26.51 4.66
CA ASP A 467 -7.94 26.87 5.13
C ASP A 467 -8.99 25.87 4.64
N CYS A 468 -8.91 25.43 3.39
CA CYS A 468 -9.78 24.38 2.90
C CYS A 468 -9.61 23.06 3.69
N MET A 469 -8.36 22.66 3.99
CA MET A 469 -8.09 21.52 4.86
C MET A 469 -8.66 21.70 6.26
N ALA A 470 -8.54 22.90 6.84
CA ALA A 470 -9.01 23.19 8.18
C ALA A 470 -10.54 23.43 8.29
N LYS A 471 -11.25 23.44 7.19
CA LYS A 471 -12.73 23.52 7.16
C LYS A 471 -13.40 22.17 7.06
N GLN A 472 -12.67 21.10 7.18
CA GLN A 472 -13.19 19.73 7.13
C GLN A 472 -12.54 18.85 8.20
N ARG A 473 -13.19 17.74 8.51
CA ARG A 473 -12.60 16.67 9.31
C ARG A 473 -11.48 16.01 8.50
N LEU A 474 -10.31 15.90 9.08
CA LEU A 474 -9.16 15.23 8.50
C LEU A 474 -9.11 13.81 9.07
N ARG A 475 -9.40 12.81 8.24
CA ARG A 475 -9.32 11.39 8.60
C ARG A 475 -8.09 10.79 7.96
N PHE A 476 -7.34 10.04 8.76
CA PHE A 476 -6.12 9.35 8.37
C PHE A 476 -6.34 7.86 8.62
N ASP A 477 -6.28 7.08 7.56
CA ASP A 477 -6.19 5.64 7.69
C ASP A 477 -4.93 5.23 8.47
N GLY A 478 -5.01 4.16 9.26
CA GLY A 478 -3.88 3.75 10.09
C GLY A 478 -2.62 3.43 9.28
N MET A 479 -2.77 2.87 8.09
CA MET A 479 -1.66 2.52 7.21
C MET A 479 -0.97 3.74 6.59
N THR A 480 -1.70 4.84 6.35
CA THR A 480 -1.11 6.06 5.76
C THR A 480 -0.10 6.75 6.69
N LEU A 481 -0.07 6.36 7.96
CA LEU A 481 0.91 6.87 8.93
C LEU A 481 2.31 6.26 8.72
N PHE A 482 2.43 5.15 7.99
CA PHE A 482 3.63 4.34 7.89
C PHE A 482 4.04 4.13 6.42
N PRO A 483 4.90 5.00 5.89
CA PRO A 483 5.40 4.89 4.51
C PRO A 483 6.01 3.53 4.18
N GLU A 484 6.64 2.88 5.16
CA GLU A 484 7.27 1.57 5.00
C GLU A 484 6.24 0.47 4.70
N ALA A 485 5.08 0.54 5.34
CA ALA A 485 3.99 -0.41 5.07
C ALA A 485 3.39 -0.21 3.67
N MET A 486 3.33 1.05 3.21
CA MET A 486 2.88 1.38 1.86
C MET A 486 3.86 0.88 0.80
N SER A 487 5.18 1.09 1.00
CA SER A 487 6.22 0.67 0.06
C SER A 487 6.48 -0.83 0.05
N SER A 488 6.21 -1.54 1.15
CA SER A 488 6.49 -2.97 1.30
C SER A 488 5.31 -3.87 0.95
N ASP A 489 4.30 -3.35 0.26
CA ASP A 489 3.08 -4.06 -0.18
C ASP A 489 2.28 -4.75 0.94
N ILE A 490 2.44 -4.30 2.19
CA ILE A 490 1.74 -4.88 3.34
C ILE A 490 0.23 -4.60 3.23
N ARG A 491 -0.13 -3.35 2.95
CA ARG A 491 -1.53 -2.90 2.87
C ARG A 491 -2.32 -3.60 1.78
N LEU A 492 -1.67 -4.06 0.75
CA LEU A 492 -2.32 -4.50 -0.49
C LEU A 492 -2.33 -6.00 -0.65
N LYS A 493 -1.60 -6.72 0.19
CA LYS A 493 -1.59 -8.16 0.12
C LYS A 493 -2.96 -8.68 0.54
N MET A 494 -3.62 -9.28 -0.43
CA MET A 494 -4.92 -9.93 -0.29
C MET A 494 -4.71 -11.42 -0.29
N SER A 495 -5.44 -12.13 0.57
CA SER A 495 -5.68 -13.53 0.38
C SER A 495 -6.78 -13.72 -0.66
N SER A 496 -6.59 -14.64 -1.60
CA SER A 496 -7.64 -15.06 -2.55
C SER A 496 -8.78 -15.82 -1.89
N ASP A 497 -8.52 -16.40 -0.73
CA ASP A 497 -9.56 -17.03 0.07
C ASP A 497 -10.21 -15.97 0.95
N GLU A 498 -11.49 -15.65 0.66
CA GLU A 498 -12.33 -14.73 1.45
C GLU A 498 -12.35 -15.05 2.96
N LYS A 499 -11.85 -16.22 3.36
CA LYS A 499 -11.79 -16.69 4.75
C LYS A 499 -10.39 -16.72 5.34
N ASN A 500 -9.34 -16.64 4.53
CA ASN A 500 -7.96 -16.67 4.98
C ASN A 500 -7.34 -15.30 4.77
N GLN A 501 -7.19 -14.56 5.84
CA GLN A 501 -6.66 -13.21 5.80
C GLN A 501 -5.17 -13.24 6.06
N ASP A 502 -4.42 -12.47 5.28
CA ASP A 502 -3.01 -12.28 5.54
C ASP A 502 -2.80 -11.46 6.80
N VAL A 503 -2.04 -12.01 7.71
CA VAL A 503 -1.63 -11.37 8.95
C VAL A 503 -0.12 -11.15 8.89
N PHE A 504 0.30 -9.89 8.98
CA PHE A 504 1.71 -9.56 9.10
C PHE A 504 2.05 -9.21 10.54
N ILE A 505 3.09 -9.84 11.06
CA ILE A 505 3.72 -9.45 12.30
C ILE A 505 4.83 -8.47 11.97
N LEU A 506 4.74 -7.30 12.56
CA LEU A 506 5.69 -6.22 12.34
C LEU A 506 6.70 -6.21 13.49
N PRO A 507 7.97 -6.59 13.27
CA PRO A 507 8.96 -6.82 14.32
C PRO A 507 9.59 -5.52 14.84
N THR A 508 8.79 -4.51 15.11
CA THR A 508 9.24 -3.17 15.50
C THR A 508 9.99 -3.12 16.81
N HIS A 509 9.86 -4.16 17.66
CA HIS A 509 10.63 -4.28 18.92
C HIS A 509 12.04 -4.85 18.70
N ILE A 510 12.29 -5.58 17.61
CA ILE A 510 13.61 -6.11 17.25
C ILE A 510 14.38 -5.09 16.42
N TYR A 511 13.65 -4.44 15.50
CA TYR A 511 14.13 -3.43 14.59
C TYR A 511 13.06 -2.37 14.41
N ASN A 512 13.43 -1.11 14.36
CA ASN A 512 12.47 -0.02 14.17
C ASN A 512 11.92 -0.02 12.74
N TYR A 513 11.03 -0.98 12.44
CA TYR A 513 10.45 -1.16 11.11
C TYR A 513 9.72 0.09 10.64
N PHE A 514 9.00 0.76 11.55
CA PHE A 514 8.32 2.01 11.27
C PHE A 514 9.05 3.19 11.92
N GLU A 515 9.46 4.18 11.14
CA GLU A 515 10.09 5.40 11.67
C GLU A 515 9.14 6.22 12.54
N ASN A 516 7.85 6.18 12.21
CA ASN A 516 6.82 6.95 12.90
C ASN A 516 6.26 6.24 14.16
N MET A 517 6.80 5.10 14.56
CA MET A 517 6.31 4.35 15.71
C MET A 517 7.45 3.80 16.57
N GLN A 518 7.25 3.88 17.90
CA GLN A 518 8.09 3.21 18.88
C GLN A 518 7.22 2.37 19.79
N MET A 519 7.69 1.21 20.17
CA MET A 519 6.98 0.31 21.08
C MET A 519 7.94 -0.41 22.03
N ASN A 520 7.40 -0.89 23.16
CA ASN A 520 8.17 -1.70 24.09
C ASN A 520 8.35 -3.14 23.58
N ASP A 521 9.23 -3.89 24.25
CA ASP A 521 9.58 -5.29 23.92
C ASP A 521 8.50 -6.31 24.31
N ARG A 522 7.39 -5.87 24.90
CA ARG A 522 6.25 -6.71 25.30
C ARG A 522 5.04 -6.57 24.40
N THR A 523 5.22 -5.90 23.28
CA THR A 523 4.15 -5.63 22.31
C THR A 523 4.39 -6.46 21.06
N SER A 524 3.40 -7.24 20.64
CA SER A 524 3.33 -7.78 19.27
C SER A 524 2.44 -6.84 18.46
N PHE A 525 2.97 -6.34 17.35
CA PHE A 525 2.22 -5.44 16.47
C PHE A 525 1.91 -6.15 15.15
N ILE A 526 0.66 -6.12 14.76
CA ILE A 526 0.15 -6.86 13.61
C ILE A 526 -0.67 -5.95 12.71
N TYR A 527 -0.51 -6.17 11.41
CA TYR A 527 -1.44 -5.72 10.39
C TYR A 527 -2.36 -6.86 10.00
N LEU A 528 -3.62 -6.56 9.82
CA LEU A 528 -4.66 -7.49 9.43
C LEU A 528 -5.48 -6.93 8.27
N ASN A 529 -5.52 -7.67 7.17
CA ASN A 529 -6.46 -7.42 6.08
C ASN A 529 -7.81 -8.05 6.45
N ALA A 530 -8.84 -7.22 6.61
CA ALA A 530 -10.18 -7.63 7.02
C ALA A 530 -11.18 -7.70 5.86
N TYR A 531 -10.71 -7.80 4.63
CA TYR A 531 -11.57 -7.93 3.45
C TYR A 531 -12.41 -9.20 3.53
N GLY A 532 -13.68 -9.11 3.14
CA GLY A 532 -14.62 -10.24 3.24
C GLY A 532 -15.26 -10.41 4.62
N TYR A 533 -14.77 -9.72 5.66
CA TYR A 533 -15.48 -9.65 6.94
C TYR A 533 -16.41 -8.44 6.99
N ASN A 534 -17.56 -8.64 7.60
CA ASN A 534 -18.52 -7.56 7.74
C ASN A 534 -18.14 -6.60 8.90
N TRP A 535 -16.86 -6.32 9.08
CA TRP A 535 -16.37 -5.29 9.99
C TRP A 535 -16.35 -3.95 9.26
N CYS A 536 -16.93 -2.94 9.86
CA CYS A 536 -16.86 -1.60 9.28
C CYS A 536 -15.51 -0.97 9.59
N ASN A 537 -14.47 -1.44 8.91
CA ASN A 537 -13.14 -0.84 8.96
C ASN A 537 -12.93 0.02 7.72
N LEU A 538 -12.32 1.17 7.89
CA LEU A 538 -11.90 1.99 6.76
C LEU A 538 -10.92 1.18 5.90
N HIS A 539 -11.17 1.11 4.59
CA HIS A 539 -10.38 0.33 3.64
C HIS A 539 -10.25 -1.18 3.93
N SER A 540 -11.08 -1.73 4.82
CA SER A 540 -11.08 -3.15 5.18
C SER A 540 -9.79 -3.66 5.82
N ASP A 541 -9.06 -2.81 6.51
CA ASP A 541 -7.86 -3.24 7.23
C ASP A 541 -7.82 -2.70 8.67
N GLU A 542 -6.90 -3.21 9.45
CA GLU A 542 -6.68 -2.76 10.81
C GLU A 542 -5.29 -3.11 11.32
N MET A 543 -4.82 -2.34 12.27
CA MET A 543 -3.62 -2.65 13.03
C MET A 543 -3.96 -2.97 14.47
N LYS A 544 -3.26 -3.94 15.04
CA LYS A 544 -3.41 -4.34 16.43
C LYS A 544 -2.06 -4.44 17.11
N ALA A 545 -2.04 -4.06 18.37
CA ALA A 545 -0.91 -4.32 19.24
C ALA A 545 -1.40 -5.12 20.43
N LYS A 546 -0.86 -6.32 20.62
CA LYS A 546 -1.25 -7.26 21.66
C LYS A 546 -0.19 -7.34 22.77
N GLY A 547 -0.64 -7.61 23.98
CA GLY A 547 0.21 -7.80 25.14
C GLY A 547 0.15 -6.64 26.11
N ARG A 548 1.24 -6.47 26.88
CA ARG A 548 1.43 -5.31 27.77
C ARG A 548 1.96 -4.13 26.97
N PHE A 549 1.20 -3.72 25.99
CA PHE A 549 1.64 -2.75 25.01
C PHE A 549 1.89 -1.36 25.59
N GLU A 550 2.92 -0.74 25.08
CA GLU A 550 3.18 0.68 25.15
C GLU A 550 3.70 1.13 23.77
N ILE A 551 2.92 1.94 23.09
CA ILE A 551 3.18 2.37 21.70
C ILE A 551 3.15 3.89 21.67
N THR A 552 4.15 4.49 21.02
CA THR A 552 4.18 5.93 20.71
C THR A 552 4.20 6.10 19.20
N ILE A 553 3.23 6.83 18.67
CA ILE A 553 3.07 7.10 17.24
C ILE A 553 3.28 8.59 17.00
N LYS A 554 4.10 8.90 15.99
CA LYS A 554 4.27 10.25 15.47
C LYS A 554 3.09 10.56 14.56
N LEU A 555 2.34 11.58 14.90
CA LEU A 555 1.08 11.90 14.23
C LEU A 555 1.30 12.80 13.00
N PRO A 556 0.37 12.79 12.02
CA PRO A 556 0.38 13.73 10.91
C PRO A 556 0.38 15.18 11.38
N PRO A 557 0.89 16.13 10.59
CA PRO A 557 0.82 17.55 10.92
C PRO A 557 -0.63 18.07 10.80
N VAL A 558 -0.88 19.22 11.41
CA VAL A 558 -2.13 19.98 11.20
C VAL A 558 -1.91 21.07 10.17
N PRO A 559 -2.92 21.44 9.35
CA PRO A 559 -2.73 22.42 8.27
C PRO A 559 -2.57 23.86 8.77
N ARG A 560 -3.21 24.21 9.87
CA ARG A 560 -3.13 25.55 10.48
C ARG A 560 -3.30 25.52 12.00
N ARG A 561 -2.95 26.60 12.64
CA ARG A 561 -3.09 26.75 14.10
C ARG A 561 -4.54 27.03 14.46
N THR A 562 -5.20 26.03 15.04
CA THR A 562 -6.55 26.13 15.61
C THR A 562 -6.74 25.06 16.69
N THR A 563 -7.89 25.07 17.34
CA THR A 563 -8.25 24.00 18.28
C THR A 563 -8.79 22.82 17.50
N TYR A 564 -8.22 21.65 17.76
CA TYR A 564 -8.66 20.37 17.17
C TYR A 564 -9.18 19.44 18.25
N GLU A 565 -10.17 18.64 17.91
CA GLU A 565 -10.41 17.37 18.56
C GLU A 565 -9.58 16.32 17.85
N PHE A 566 -8.74 15.62 18.59
CA PHE A 566 -8.06 14.42 18.13
C PHE A 566 -8.86 13.21 18.57
N ARG A 567 -9.23 12.37 17.61
CA ARG A 567 -10.13 11.25 17.77
C ARG A 567 -9.50 9.96 17.29
N TYR A 568 -9.97 8.89 17.88
CA TYR A 568 -9.52 7.53 17.64
C TYR A 568 -10.72 6.61 17.49
N LYS A 569 -10.78 5.85 16.40
CA LYS A 569 -11.85 4.87 16.13
C LYS A 569 -11.50 3.52 16.73
N VAL A 570 -12.44 2.91 17.42
CA VAL A 570 -12.30 1.59 18.04
C VAL A 570 -13.61 0.82 18.07
N LEU A 571 -13.48 -0.51 18.07
CA LEU A 571 -14.55 -1.44 18.45
C LEU A 571 -14.36 -1.85 19.91
N PRO A 572 -15.12 -1.29 20.87
CA PRO A 572 -15.05 -1.72 22.26
C PRO A 572 -15.56 -3.15 22.42
N ASN A 573 -14.73 -4.01 22.99
CA ASN A 573 -15.07 -5.40 23.31
C ASN A 573 -14.18 -5.91 24.46
N GLY A 574 -14.37 -7.18 24.87
CA GLY A 574 -13.60 -7.78 25.97
C GLY A 574 -12.09 -7.78 25.78
N ASP A 575 -11.61 -7.72 24.54
CA ASP A 575 -10.19 -7.85 24.19
C ASP A 575 -9.45 -6.52 24.26
N ARG A 576 -10.14 -5.38 24.16
CA ARG A 576 -9.51 -4.05 24.09
C ARG A 576 -8.93 -3.57 25.42
N GLY A 577 -9.33 -4.09 26.55
CA GLY A 577 -8.77 -3.78 27.86
C GLY A 577 -9.08 -2.36 28.36
N ILE A 578 -8.22 -1.86 29.25
CA ILE A 578 -8.22 -0.49 29.73
C ILE A 578 -6.96 0.19 29.20
N GLN A 579 -7.11 1.34 28.57
CA GLN A 579 -6.03 2.02 27.86
C GLN A 579 -5.84 3.44 28.39
N GLN A 580 -4.61 3.81 28.70
CA GLN A 580 -4.24 5.18 29.00
C GLN A 580 -3.61 5.82 27.76
N PHE A 581 -4.20 6.92 27.33
CA PHE A 581 -3.65 7.76 26.27
C PHE A 581 -2.82 8.90 26.84
N TYR A 582 -1.80 9.28 26.07
CA TYR A 582 -0.95 10.44 26.29
C TYR A 582 -0.83 11.18 24.98
N PHE A 583 -0.77 12.51 25.03
CA PHE A 583 -0.70 13.33 23.83
C PHE A 583 0.13 14.60 24.08
N GLY A 584 0.97 14.97 23.11
CA GLY A 584 1.79 16.18 23.21
C GLY A 584 2.84 16.29 22.11
N ASP A 585 3.71 17.28 22.20
CA ASP A 585 4.77 17.59 21.23
C ASP A 585 6.18 17.10 21.67
N ASN A 586 6.31 16.52 22.85
CA ASN A 586 7.57 15.96 23.33
C ASN A 586 7.42 14.45 23.59
N PRO A 587 7.94 13.56 22.70
CA PRO A 587 7.75 12.11 22.84
C PRO A 587 8.39 11.50 24.09
N ARG A 588 9.35 12.19 24.71
CA ARG A 588 9.99 11.74 25.96
C ARG A 588 9.18 12.08 27.22
N SER A 589 8.23 13.02 27.11
CA SER A 589 7.43 13.48 28.25
C SER A 589 6.05 13.91 27.79
N LEU A 590 5.22 12.93 27.46
CA LEU A 590 3.84 13.16 27.04
C LEU A 590 2.92 13.25 28.25
N PRO A 591 2.13 14.31 28.42
CA PRO A 591 1.10 14.38 29.44
C PRO A 591 -0.03 13.38 29.18
N ALA A 592 -0.64 12.89 30.24
CA ALA A 592 -1.82 12.04 30.14
C ALA A 592 -2.99 12.80 29.47
N ALA A 593 -3.61 12.16 28.50
CA ALA A 593 -4.79 12.66 27.81
C ALA A 593 -6.04 12.11 28.49
N GLY A 594 -6.49 12.80 29.52
CA GLY A 594 -7.64 12.37 30.32
C GLY A 594 -7.39 11.15 31.23
N ILE A 595 -8.46 10.55 31.69
CA ILE A 595 -8.46 9.32 32.49
C ILE A 595 -8.36 8.09 31.56
N PRO A 596 -7.93 6.92 32.09
CA PRO A 596 -7.92 5.69 31.30
C PRO A 596 -9.30 5.35 30.70
N VAL A 597 -9.30 4.98 29.44
CA VAL A 597 -10.51 4.56 28.71
C VAL A 597 -10.73 3.07 28.93
N ASN A 598 -11.90 2.70 29.47
CA ASN A 598 -12.28 1.31 29.65
C ASN A 598 -13.00 0.79 28.41
N LEU A 599 -12.32 -0.03 27.62
CA LEU A 599 -12.84 -0.63 26.39
C LEU A 599 -13.23 -2.12 26.56
N THR A 600 -13.20 -2.65 27.80
CA THR A 600 -13.48 -4.07 28.06
C THR A 600 -14.95 -4.46 27.83
N LYS A 601 -15.82 -3.50 27.71
CA LYS A 601 -17.27 -3.72 27.62
C LYS A 601 -17.80 -3.10 26.33
N GLY A 602 -18.72 -3.80 25.70
CA GLY A 602 -19.49 -3.23 24.59
C GLY A 602 -20.36 -2.05 25.03
N ILE A 603 -20.79 -1.28 24.06
CA ILE A 603 -21.49 0.01 24.23
C ILE A 603 -22.67 -0.03 25.17
N GLY A 604 -23.50 -1.07 25.11
CA GLY A 604 -24.69 -1.22 25.95
C GLY A 604 -24.40 -1.28 27.46
N SER A 605 -23.16 -1.65 27.83
CA SER A 605 -22.72 -1.73 29.23
C SER A 605 -21.84 -0.56 29.67
N MET A 606 -21.49 0.39 28.79
CA MET A 606 -20.56 1.49 29.10
C MET A 606 -21.23 2.72 29.69
N ASN A 607 -22.53 2.79 29.74
CA ASN A 607 -23.32 3.95 30.22
C ASN A 607 -22.94 5.29 29.53
N VAL A 608 -22.52 5.23 28.27
CA VAL A 608 -22.15 6.43 27.50
C VAL A 608 -23.37 7.13 26.88
N GLY A 609 -24.54 6.54 26.99
CA GLY A 609 -25.79 7.11 26.46
C GLY A 609 -26.00 6.84 24.97
N TYR A 610 -25.44 5.75 24.45
CA TYR A 610 -25.64 5.35 23.04
C TYR A 610 -27.11 4.93 22.82
N GLU A 611 -27.68 5.46 21.75
CA GLU A 611 -28.93 5.01 21.17
C GLU A 611 -28.79 5.00 19.64
N PRO A 612 -29.38 4.03 18.93
CA PRO A 612 -29.39 4.00 17.47
C PRO A 612 -30.04 5.25 16.89
N ASP A 613 -29.70 5.59 15.65
CA ASP A 613 -30.44 6.63 14.93
C ASP A 613 -31.88 6.20 14.69
N THR A 614 -32.80 7.10 14.94
CA THR A 614 -34.25 6.88 14.81
C THR A 614 -34.78 7.41 13.48
N GLY A 615 -34.04 8.30 12.82
CA GLY A 615 -34.45 9.07 11.66
C GLY A 615 -35.21 10.36 12.04
N ASP A 616 -35.28 10.68 13.33
CA ASP A 616 -35.69 11.98 13.84
C ASP A 616 -34.42 12.80 14.10
N ASP A 617 -34.16 13.79 13.25
CA ASP A 617 -32.91 14.55 13.27
C ASP A 617 -32.70 15.30 14.60
N ASP A 618 -33.77 15.80 15.21
CA ASP A 618 -33.70 16.51 16.49
C ASP A 618 -33.32 15.54 17.62
N TYR A 619 -33.98 14.40 17.69
CA TYR A 619 -33.68 13.37 18.68
C TYR A 619 -32.29 12.80 18.50
N ASP A 620 -31.93 12.44 17.29
CA ASP A 620 -30.61 11.86 16.97
C ASP A 620 -29.47 12.84 17.30
N SER A 621 -29.69 14.14 17.06
CA SER A 621 -28.77 15.22 17.45
C SER A 621 -28.60 15.33 18.97
N GLU A 622 -29.67 15.16 19.75
CA GLU A 622 -29.57 15.17 21.23
C GLU A 622 -28.80 13.95 21.76
N VAL A 623 -28.97 12.77 21.12
CA VAL A 623 -28.17 11.57 21.42
C VAL A 623 -26.71 11.83 21.12
N ASP A 624 -26.38 12.43 19.98
CA ASP A 624 -25.00 12.74 19.58
C ASP A 624 -24.35 13.74 20.55
N LYS A 625 -25.06 14.77 20.98
CA LYS A 625 -24.58 15.73 22.01
C LYS A 625 -24.31 15.04 23.35
N ARG A 626 -25.18 14.13 23.76
CA ARG A 626 -25.02 13.38 25.00
C ARG A 626 -23.81 12.47 24.95
N LEU A 627 -23.60 11.73 23.83
CA LEU A 627 -22.41 10.92 23.61
C LEU A 627 -21.15 11.75 23.65
N ARG A 628 -21.14 12.90 22.96
CA ARG A 628 -19.99 13.78 22.87
C ARG A 628 -19.61 14.40 24.22
N ASN A 629 -20.58 14.68 25.07
CA ASN A 629 -20.34 15.11 26.46
C ASN A 629 -19.64 14.04 27.29
N ASN A 630 -19.79 12.78 26.91
CA ASN A 630 -19.07 11.63 27.50
C ASN A 630 -17.76 11.28 26.76
N GLY A 631 -17.29 12.15 25.86
CA GLY A 631 -16.05 11.95 25.10
C GLY A 631 -16.11 10.90 24.02
N VAL A 632 -17.31 10.56 23.54
CA VAL A 632 -17.55 9.47 22.58
C VAL A 632 -18.43 9.98 21.43
N MET A 633 -18.27 9.43 20.26
CA MET A 633 -19.11 9.67 19.09
C MET A 633 -19.48 8.35 18.41
N LYS A 634 -20.61 8.32 17.72
CA LYS A 634 -20.96 7.22 16.81
C LYS A 634 -19.92 7.09 15.70
N GLY A 635 -19.86 5.95 15.06
CA GLY A 635 -19.05 5.72 13.88
C GLY A 635 -19.39 6.67 12.72
N ALA A 636 -18.57 6.68 11.70
CA ALA A 636 -18.75 7.56 10.54
C ALA A 636 -19.88 7.10 9.63
N LYS A 637 -20.57 8.06 8.96
CA LYS A 637 -21.57 7.73 7.93
C LYS A 637 -20.93 7.27 6.62
N SER A 638 -19.68 7.65 6.38
CA SER A 638 -18.96 7.40 5.13
C SER A 638 -18.26 6.03 5.07
N VAL A 639 -18.24 5.28 6.15
CA VAL A 639 -17.63 3.93 6.22
C VAL A 639 -18.73 2.90 6.31
N CYS A 640 -18.64 1.82 5.53
CA CYS A 640 -19.64 0.76 5.49
C CYS A 640 -19.00 -0.63 5.42
N ALA A 641 -19.78 -1.65 5.74
CA ALA A 641 -19.37 -3.03 5.52
C ALA A 641 -19.58 -3.41 4.05
N ASP A 642 -18.55 -3.97 3.42
CA ASP A 642 -18.60 -4.52 2.06
C ASP A 642 -19.23 -3.58 1.01
N GLY A 643 -19.03 -2.26 1.16
CA GLY A 643 -19.62 -1.28 0.25
C GLY A 643 -21.14 -1.23 0.26
N THR A 644 -21.83 -1.85 1.22
CA THR A 644 -23.29 -1.88 1.27
C THR A 644 -23.86 -0.67 2.00
N ALA A 645 -24.71 0.07 1.30
CA ALA A 645 -25.37 1.27 1.82
C ALA A 645 -26.23 1.07 3.06
N SER A 646 -26.64 -0.15 3.34
CA SER A 646 -27.52 -0.49 4.47
C SER A 646 -26.77 -0.75 5.77
N ASP A 647 -25.46 -0.94 5.71
CA ASP A 647 -24.65 -1.34 6.85
C ASP A 647 -23.46 -0.39 7.06
N ILE A 648 -23.78 0.84 7.43
CA ILE A 648 -22.78 1.87 7.70
C ILE A 648 -22.27 1.80 9.14
N GLU A 649 -21.05 2.25 9.35
CA GLU A 649 -20.38 2.27 10.65
C GLU A 649 -21.22 2.99 11.73
N ARG A 650 -21.87 4.10 11.37
CA ARG A 650 -22.72 4.87 12.29
C ARG A 650 -23.88 4.05 12.87
N ASN A 651 -24.44 3.14 12.11
CA ASN A 651 -25.59 2.31 12.54
C ASN A 651 -25.16 1.14 13.42
N ARG A 652 -23.86 0.92 13.54
CA ARG A 652 -23.32 -0.18 14.34
C ARG A 652 -22.98 0.28 15.76
N ASN A 653 -23.65 -0.32 16.72
CA ASN A 653 -23.40 -0.06 18.14
C ASN A 653 -22.01 -0.54 18.61
N SER A 654 -21.27 -1.27 17.79
CA SER A 654 -19.92 -1.75 18.09
C SER A 654 -18.84 -0.75 17.69
N ASN A 655 -19.15 0.26 16.87
CA ASN A 655 -18.15 1.20 16.34
C ASN A 655 -18.29 2.58 16.99
N LEU A 656 -17.22 3.01 17.65
CA LEU A 656 -17.20 4.32 18.30
C LEU A 656 -15.92 5.08 17.96
N ARG A 657 -16.04 6.40 17.97
CA ARG A 657 -14.90 7.33 17.95
C ARG A 657 -14.73 7.96 19.32
N TYR A 658 -13.54 7.83 19.93
CA TYR A 658 -13.22 8.45 21.20
C TYR A 658 -12.48 9.76 20.98
N ILE A 659 -12.91 10.81 21.69
CA ILE A 659 -12.22 12.10 21.72
C ILE A 659 -11.10 11.99 22.75
N ILE A 660 -9.86 11.90 22.28
CA ILE A 660 -8.68 11.72 23.14
C ILE A 660 -8.27 13.04 23.77
N VAL A 661 -8.16 14.09 22.96
CA VAL A 661 -7.88 15.46 23.44
C VAL A 661 -8.63 16.49 22.62
N ARG A 662 -8.84 17.64 23.24
CA ARG A 662 -9.31 18.88 22.62
C ARG A 662 -8.35 19.98 22.97
N GLN A 663 -7.49 20.38 22.04
CA GLN A 663 -6.48 21.40 22.28
C GLN A 663 -6.10 22.18 21.02
N THR A 664 -5.49 23.36 21.24
CA THR A 664 -4.88 24.11 20.12
C THR A 664 -3.60 23.41 19.68
N MET A 665 -3.51 23.12 18.39
CA MET A 665 -2.34 22.53 17.75
C MET A 665 -1.73 23.53 16.77
N ASP A 666 -0.43 23.42 16.62
CA ASP A 666 0.40 24.32 15.80
C ASP A 666 0.99 23.53 14.62
N PRO A 667 0.89 24.00 13.37
CA PRO A 667 1.42 23.32 12.19
C PRO A 667 2.95 23.14 12.21
N ASP A 668 3.66 24.00 12.96
CA ASP A 668 5.12 23.93 13.07
C ASP A 668 5.60 22.95 14.15
N LYS A 669 4.68 22.32 14.88
CA LYS A 669 4.98 21.31 15.88
C LYS A 669 4.65 19.90 15.42
N THR A 670 5.48 18.96 15.84
CA THR A 670 5.20 17.53 15.69
C THR A 670 4.50 17.03 16.94
N TYR A 671 3.36 16.37 16.74
CA TYR A 671 2.60 15.77 17.86
C TYR A 671 2.76 14.25 17.86
N TYR A 672 2.59 13.69 19.04
CA TYR A 672 2.69 12.27 19.31
C TYR A 672 1.50 11.81 20.14
N MET A 673 1.00 10.63 19.81
CA MET A 673 0.08 9.87 20.65
C MET A 673 0.85 8.71 21.25
N LYS A 674 0.75 8.53 22.59
CA LYS A 674 1.17 7.29 23.25
C LYS A 674 -0.07 6.60 23.79
N VAL A 675 -0.15 5.30 23.61
CA VAL A 675 -1.16 4.44 24.22
C VAL A 675 -0.47 3.35 25.03
N LYS A 676 -1.01 3.09 26.23
CA LYS A 676 -0.48 2.08 27.14
C LYS A 676 -1.59 1.24 27.72
N SER A 677 -1.37 -0.08 27.76
CA SER A 677 -2.23 -1.00 28.50
C SER A 677 -2.13 -0.70 30.01
N VAL A 678 -3.28 -0.53 30.66
CA VAL A 678 -3.35 -0.36 32.12
C VAL A 678 -3.43 -1.70 32.84
N LEU A 679 -4.01 -2.70 32.16
CA LEU A 679 -4.14 -4.05 32.71
C LEU A 679 -2.84 -4.83 32.53
N ASP A 680 -2.45 -5.56 33.55
CA ASP A 680 -1.33 -6.48 33.52
C ASP A 680 -1.76 -7.82 32.89
N SER A 681 -2.07 -7.81 31.60
CA SER A 681 -2.58 -8.95 30.85
C SER A 681 -1.93 -9.01 29.47
N GLU A 682 -1.52 -10.20 29.06
CA GLU A 682 -0.96 -10.45 27.73
C GLU A 682 -2.06 -10.63 26.65
N ASP A 683 -3.34 -10.74 27.07
CA ASP A 683 -4.46 -11.01 26.16
C ASP A 683 -5.16 -9.74 25.68
N LYS A 684 -4.73 -8.57 26.15
CA LYS A 684 -5.38 -7.30 25.75
C LYS A 684 -4.68 -6.70 24.56
N GLU A 685 -5.43 -5.95 23.77
CA GLU A 685 -4.95 -5.40 22.52
C GLU A 685 -5.35 -3.93 22.34
N PHE A 686 -4.44 -3.16 21.76
CA PHE A 686 -4.74 -1.89 21.12
C PHE A 686 -5.20 -2.19 19.69
N TYR A 687 -6.22 -1.50 19.24
CA TYR A 687 -6.78 -1.62 17.92
C TYR A 687 -6.70 -0.25 17.24
N MET A 688 -6.25 -0.19 16.03
CA MET A 688 -6.18 1.05 15.25
C MET A 688 -6.70 0.80 13.84
N ASP A 689 -7.75 1.53 13.47
CA ASP A 689 -8.31 1.60 12.14
C ASP A 689 -7.97 2.99 11.56
N TYR A 690 -8.63 4.04 12.03
CA TYR A 690 -8.33 5.39 11.61
C TYR A 690 -8.25 6.39 12.79
N LEU A 691 -7.57 7.50 12.53
CA LEU A 691 -7.48 8.66 13.40
C LEU A 691 -8.14 9.87 12.73
N GLU A 692 -8.60 10.82 13.52
CA GLU A 692 -9.20 12.06 13.00
C GLU A 692 -8.68 13.29 13.74
N TYR A 693 -8.42 14.37 12.97
CA TYR A 693 -8.42 15.72 13.49
C TYR A 693 -9.69 16.43 13.05
N CYS A 694 -10.46 16.93 13.98
CA CYS A 694 -11.61 17.75 13.68
C CYS A 694 -11.41 19.17 14.19
N PRO A 695 -11.30 20.16 13.29
CA PRO A 695 -11.14 21.57 13.69
C PRO A 695 -12.37 22.09 14.41
N LYS A 696 -12.16 23.05 15.32
CA LYS A 696 -13.25 23.65 16.09
C LYS A 696 -14.36 24.22 15.20
N GLU A 697 -14.00 24.84 14.08
CA GLU A 697 -14.96 25.40 13.12
C GLU A 697 -15.86 24.35 12.46
N VAL A 698 -15.44 23.08 12.52
CA VAL A 698 -16.23 21.94 12.00
C VAL A 698 -17.07 21.33 13.13
N TYR A 699 -16.44 20.97 14.23
CA TYR A 699 -17.14 20.25 15.29
C TYR A 699 -18.09 21.11 16.13
N ASP A 700 -17.93 22.42 16.11
CA ASP A 700 -18.72 23.40 16.87
C ASP A 700 -19.66 24.19 15.95
N ASN A 701 -19.83 23.75 14.71
CA ASN A 701 -20.69 24.41 13.73
C ASN A 701 -22.15 23.99 13.91
N PRO A 702 -23.05 24.87 14.33
CA PRO A 702 -24.45 24.52 14.53
C PRO A 702 -25.24 24.36 13.23
N GLU A 703 -24.75 24.94 12.12
CA GLU A 703 -25.44 24.94 10.83
C GLU A 703 -25.15 23.74 9.97
N THR A 704 -24.01 23.10 10.20
CA THR A 704 -23.56 21.95 9.42
C THR A 704 -23.11 20.86 10.37
N PRO A 705 -23.96 19.87 10.63
CA PRO A 705 -23.56 18.72 11.42
C PRO A 705 -22.35 18.05 10.81
N GLU A 706 -21.39 17.71 11.63
CA GLU A 706 -20.09 17.18 11.22
C GLU A 706 -20.19 15.87 10.41
N ASP A 707 -21.16 15.05 10.70
CA ASP A 707 -21.34 13.72 10.11
C ASP A 707 -22.46 13.65 9.08
N VAL A 708 -22.69 14.72 8.32
CA VAL A 708 -23.62 14.69 7.19
C VAL A 708 -23.14 13.69 6.12
N TRP A 709 -21.86 13.33 6.15
CA TRP A 709 -21.20 12.44 5.18
C TRP A 709 -19.93 11.77 5.70
#